data_b99525b1559239c4bdad243ba6d03f42
#
_entry.id   b99525b1559239c4bdad243ba6d03f42
#
_cell.length_a   1.000
_cell.length_b   1.000
_cell.length_c   1.000
_cell.angle_alpha   90.00
_cell.angle_beta   90.00
_cell.angle_gamma   90.00
#
_symmetry.space_group_name_H-M   'P 1'
#
loop_
_entity.id
_entity.type
_entity.pdbx_description
1 polymer ?
#
loop_
_entity_poly.entity_id
_entity_poly.type
_entity_poly.pdbx_seq_one_letter_code
_entity_poly.pdbx_strand_id
1 'polypeptide(L)'
;MKKTLTIFIGLAVAALSAADARRVRLEDFSHPAGGVTLGGEFPGAKAELSFEGADSDRFARLSFDLSKGNYVGYELNTAVPAGTSGLAFRVRTPGAARPRLFCRVLDADGQYHAYRTVFEPRDGWTEVGYDFAAGHGHWGGKNDGVLRWPLKTVTLGIEIDRSLSPTGALEVADVVARTTASRMEMPAAKIRCVPSRFGALYGPAENAVFDCSLFEREPGQPRPKLRCTVTDWRDAPVLVRELAEADTRLTLTPTDLGDRLGAFRLQVAATETNACLAPVSVWFARLSSNRVKPCPWIGSGLHGGHGWGRGDFRFLDILATAGIGVVRDEPGWSAIERAKGVYKVPDNFDKLVDGLHARGIGFNVILDYGNRLYENPLDPDAFAKWCAFMAGRYGDRVRTWEIWNEPQNFWFRQQYGKTNDTWVAKFVELTRKADDAIRAVRPDADVAVTAEDVWPLLKQMLELGVAKRHNIVSFHPYCHGQPRPEREVFCRNGLAELREAAAKHGGAKRFIITEAGWTTYTGKMKYLEVAGGYPKSSYVHQAQYLVRMYAQARQQGVEYACQYDFKDDGPDRSYTENNFGLVHEDYSPKPSLAAVAQLARTLGDAEPGGDCSIESAKYRFYRFRRPDGDVYLAWAVEGACEVGIPAELGRGFEVCDLMGNPVHRPVLKNGRIALDECPVYLQVVDGAFADRSRLILPVRPRD
;
A
#
# COMPACT_ATOMS: atom_id res chain seq x y z
N MET A 1 58.76 -48.74 7.78
CA MET A 1 58.94 -47.68 6.77
C MET A 1 57.64 -47.56 5.97
N LYS A 2 56.72 -46.71 6.37
CA LYS A 2 55.54 -46.30 5.59
C LYS A 2 55.64 -44.81 5.44
N LYS A 3 55.89 -44.33 4.22
CA LYS A 3 55.94 -42.89 3.88
C LYS A 3 54.53 -42.40 3.71
N THR A 4 54.19 -41.44 4.48
CA THR A 4 52.94 -40.63 4.41
C THR A 4 53.07 -39.68 3.21
N LEU A 5 52.21 -39.83 2.23
CA LEU A 5 52.04 -38.89 1.12
C LEU A 5 50.92 -37.89 1.50
N THR A 6 51.29 -36.71 1.93
CA THR A 6 50.35 -35.62 2.18
C THR A 6 50.16 -34.88 0.87
N ILE A 7 48.94 -34.96 0.35
CA ILE A 7 48.55 -34.27 -0.89
C ILE A 7 48.20 -32.82 -0.54
N PHE A 8 48.97 -31.90 -1.06
CA PHE A 8 48.64 -30.48 -1.16
C PHE A 8 47.61 -30.30 -2.29
N ILE A 9 46.33 -30.30 -1.95
CA ILE A 9 45.24 -29.85 -2.80
C ILE A 9 44.42 -28.89 -1.94
N GLY A 10 44.80 -27.65 -1.89
CA GLY A 10 44.09 -26.69 -1.11
C GLY A 10 44.40 -25.20 -1.38
N LEU A 11 45.27 -24.90 -2.32
CA LEU A 11 45.68 -23.48 -2.54
C LEU A 11 45.55 -22.98 -3.99
N ALA A 12 44.99 -23.77 -4.90
CA ALA A 12 44.82 -23.33 -6.30
C ALA A 12 43.41 -22.85 -6.66
N VAL A 13 42.38 -23.04 -5.80
CA VAL A 13 41.00 -22.64 -6.11
C VAL A 13 40.69 -21.20 -5.65
N ALA A 14 41.40 -20.68 -4.69
CA ALA A 14 41.13 -19.33 -4.18
C ALA A 14 41.80 -18.20 -5.00
N ALA A 15 42.79 -18.49 -5.83
CA ALA A 15 43.51 -17.47 -6.61
C ALA A 15 42.92 -17.22 -8.02
N LEU A 16 42.06 -18.12 -8.53
CA LEU A 16 41.44 -17.96 -9.85
C LEU A 16 40.15 -17.10 -9.84
N SER A 17 39.57 -16.80 -8.68
CA SER A 17 38.30 -16.10 -8.60
C SER A 17 38.39 -14.56 -8.59
N ALA A 18 39.56 -13.98 -8.32
CA ALA A 18 39.70 -12.52 -8.23
C ALA A 18 40.07 -11.87 -9.60
N ALA A 19 40.59 -12.60 -10.55
CA ALA A 19 41.07 -12.05 -11.83
C ALA A 19 39.96 -11.89 -12.89
N ASP A 20 38.81 -12.60 -12.75
CA ASP A 20 37.71 -12.57 -13.71
C ASP A 20 36.43 -11.86 -13.19
N ALA A 21 36.48 -11.28 -12.02
CA ALA A 21 35.31 -10.57 -11.46
C ALA A 21 35.02 -9.25 -12.22
N ARG A 22 33.86 -9.18 -12.84
CA ARG A 22 33.38 -7.97 -13.51
C ARG A 22 32.71 -7.05 -12.52
N ARG A 23 32.74 -5.74 -12.81
CA ARG A 23 32.02 -4.72 -12.03
C ARG A 23 30.71 -4.39 -12.75
N VAL A 24 29.60 -4.59 -12.08
CA VAL A 24 28.25 -4.26 -12.58
C VAL A 24 27.68 -3.15 -11.72
N ARG A 25 27.38 -1.99 -12.31
CA ARG A 25 26.77 -0.87 -11.60
C ARG A 25 25.35 -1.22 -11.19
N LEU A 26 25.04 -1.11 -9.90
CA LEU A 26 23.74 -1.37 -9.32
C LEU A 26 22.90 -0.09 -9.14
N GLU A 27 23.56 1.01 -8.79
CA GLU A 27 22.90 2.30 -8.50
C GLU A 27 23.84 3.45 -8.90
N ASP A 28 23.30 4.43 -9.61
CA ASP A 28 23.98 5.65 -10.00
C ASP A 28 23.29 6.92 -9.48
N PHE A 29 22.19 6.73 -8.73
CA PHE A 29 21.37 7.79 -8.14
C PHE A 29 20.76 8.78 -9.12
N SER A 30 20.77 8.48 -10.41
CA SER A 30 20.10 9.32 -11.42
C SER A 30 18.58 9.32 -11.22
N HIS A 31 18.04 8.20 -10.70
CA HIS A 31 16.62 8.05 -10.37
C HIS A 31 16.48 7.11 -9.16
N PRO A 32 16.79 7.59 -7.99
CA PRO A 32 16.88 6.73 -6.82
C PRO A 32 15.50 6.22 -6.40
N ALA A 33 15.44 4.94 -6.14
CA ALA A 33 14.27 4.26 -5.59
C ALA A 33 14.52 3.65 -4.20
N GLY A 34 15.66 3.96 -3.59
CA GLY A 34 16.02 3.46 -2.28
C GLY A 34 15.35 4.22 -1.13
N GLY A 35 15.37 3.63 0.04
CA GLY A 35 14.77 4.15 1.27
C GLY A 35 15.78 4.32 2.40
N VAL A 36 15.31 4.89 3.52
CA VAL A 36 16.08 5.03 4.75
C VAL A 36 15.73 3.91 5.71
N THR A 37 16.76 3.25 6.24
CA THR A 37 16.62 2.30 7.35
C THR A 37 17.19 2.92 8.61
N LEU A 38 16.41 2.90 9.69
CA LEU A 38 16.80 3.44 11.00
C LEU A 38 16.94 2.32 12.00
N GLY A 39 17.98 2.42 12.85
CA GLY A 39 18.20 1.48 13.94
C GLY A 39 18.10 2.12 15.30
N GLY A 40 17.74 1.29 16.26
CA GLY A 40 17.56 1.67 17.65
C GLY A 40 16.11 1.80 18.07
N GLU A 41 15.93 2.15 19.36
CA GLU A 41 14.61 2.34 19.93
C GLU A 41 14.06 3.74 19.61
N PHE A 42 12.74 3.88 19.64
CA PHE A 42 12.11 5.17 19.42
C PHE A 42 12.15 6.05 20.70
N PRO A 43 12.53 7.34 20.60
CA PRO A 43 13.01 8.06 19.44
C PRO A 43 14.49 7.78 19.18
N GLY A 44 14.75 6.78 18.33
CA GLY A 44 16.10 6.29 18.02
C GLY A 44 16.91 7.19 17.08
N ALA A 45 17.61 6.55 16.15
CA ALA A 45 18.33 7.24 15.09
C ALA A 45 17.38 8.11 14.25
N LYS A 46 17.89 9.28 13.80
CA LYS A 46 17.19 10.12 12.83
C LYS A 46 18.02 10.22 11.56
N ALA A 47 17.36 10.28 10.42
CA ALA A 47 18.03 10.55 9.17
C ALA A 47 17.10 11.29 8.21
N GLU A 48 17.72 12.11 7.36
CA GLU A 48 17.11 12.77 6.24
C GLU A 48 17.87 12.37 4.98
N LEU A 49 17.15 11.86 3.97
CA LEU A 49 17.70 11.42 2.71
C LEU A 49 17.47 12.48 1.64
N SER A 50 18.53 12.93 0.99
CA SER A 50 18.49 13.74 -0.21
C SER A 50 19.33 13.12 -1.31
N PHE A 51 19.08 13.55 -2.55
CA PHE A 51 19.85 13.15 -3.72
C PHE A 51 20.44 14.40 -4.35
N GLU A 52 21.77 14.46 -4.37
CA GLU A 52 22.52 15.64 -4.72
C GLU A 52 23.45 15.36 -5.90
N GLY A 53 24.08 16.42 -6.44
CA GLY A 53 24.93 16.33 -7.63
C GLY A 53 24.17 16.39 -8.93
N ALA A 54 24.91 16.46 -10.04
CA ALA A 54 24.37 16.52 -11.39
C ALA A 54 25.00 15.44 -12.28
N ASP A 55 24.25 14.95 -13.22
CA ASP A 55 24.68 13.96 -14.23
C ASP A 55 25.39 12.73 -13.62
N SER A 56 26.63 12.47 -14.00
CA SER A 56 27.44 11.32 -13.53
C SER A 56 27.93 11.44 -12.09
N ASP A 57 27.80 12.60 -11.46
CA ASP A 57 28.28 12.86 -10.11
C ASP A 57 27.16 12.87 -9.05
N ARG A 58 26.03 12.23 -9.35
CA ARG A 58 24.91 12.09 -8.42
C ARG A 58 25.23 11.12 -7.29
N PHE A 59 24.69 11.43 -6.12
CA PHE A 59 24.88 10.62 -4.92
C PHE A 59 23.68 10.72 -3.97
N ALA A 60 23.50 9.71 -3.15
CA ALA A 60 22.58 9.75 -2.03
C ALA A 60 23.30 10.38 -0.82
N ARG A 61 22.69 11.37 -0.18
CA ARG A 61 23.14 11.97 1.07
C ARG A 61 22.17 11.65 2.18
N LEU A 62 22.66 10.96 3.20
CA LEU A 62 21.93 10.59 4.39
C LEU A 62 22.47 11.41 5.57
N SER A 63 21.84 12.53 5.87
CA SER A 63 22.15 13.32 7.06
C SER A 63 21.60 12.61 8.28
N PHE A 64 22.39 12.43 9.34
CA PHE A 64 22.00 11.58 10.47
C PHE A 64 22.24 12.22 11.83
N ASP A 65 21.43 11.78 12.80
CA ASP A 65 21.64 11.97 14.25
C ASP A 65 21.49 10.60 14.95
N LEU A 66 22.61 10.07 15.43
CA LEU A 66 22.73 8.82 16.16
C LEU A 66 22.83 9.04 17.69
N SER A 67 22.53 10.24 18.21
CA SER A 67 22.61 10.54 19.66
C SER A 67 21.75 9.59 20.50
N LYS A 68 20.69 9.00 19.92
CA LYS A 68 19.75 8.09 20.57
C LYS A 68 19.47 6.82 19.77
N GLY A 69 20.29 6.50 18.78
CA GLY A 69 20.10 5.36 17.91
C GLY A 69 21.38 4.62 17.60
N ASN A 70 21.27 3.51 16.87
CA ASN A 70 22.36 2.58 16.63
C ASN A 70 22.97 2.73 15.25
N TYR A 71 22.16 2.96 14.23
CA TYR A 71 22.59 3.08 12.85
C TYR A 71 21.57 3.82 11.99
N VAL A 72 22.04 4.27 10.85
CA VAL A 72 21.24 4.68 9.72
C VAL A 72 21.79 4.05 8.44
N GLY A 73 20.95 3.77 7.46
CA GLY A 73 21.39 3.18 6.21
C GLY A 73 20.49 3.57 5.04
N TYR A 74 21.07 3.50 3.87
CA TYR A 74 20.40 3.60 2.58
C TYR A 74 20.11 2.19 2.08
N GLU A 75 18.85 1.86 1.89
CA GLU A 75 18.41 0.58 1.33
C GLU A 75 18.33 0.67 -0.19
N LEU A 76 19.07 -0.18 -0.88
CA LEU A 76 19.07 -0.28 -2.33
C LEU A 76 17.81 -1.00 -2.80
N ASN A 77 17.07 -0.38 -3.69
CA ASN A 77 15.97 -1.03 -4.40
C ASN A 77 16.44 -1.59 -5.76
N THR A 78 17.47 -2.43 -5.73
CA THR A 78 18.09 -2.99 -6.94
C THR A 78 18.45 -4.45 -6.70
N ALA A 79 18.06 -5.36 -7.65
CA ALA A 79 18.47 -6.74 -7.58
C ALA A 79 19.98 -6.87 -7.75
N VAL A 80 20.60 -7.60 -6.83
CA VAL A 80 22.01 -7.97 -6.94
C VAL A 80 22.14 -9.26 -7.74
N PRO A 81 23.03 -9.33 -8.76
CA PRO A 81 23.22 -10.54 -9.55
C PRO A 81 23.59 -11.76 -8.71
N ALA A 82 22.99 -12.90 -8.99
CA ALA A 82 23.47 -14.17 -8.45
C ALA A 82 24.94 -14.40 -8.86
N GLY A 83 25.73 -14.98 -7.97
CA GLY A 83 27.18 -15.12 -8.20
C GLY A 83 28.01 -13.87 -7.92
N THR A 84 27.39 -12.82 -7.35
CA THR A 84 28.13 -11.67 -6.83
C THR A 84 29.00 -12.09 -5.64
N SER A 85 30.29 -11.82 -5.74
CA SER A 85 31.26 -12.10 -4.67
C SER A 85 31.38 -10.98 -3.66
N GLY A 86 30.86 -9.78 -3.98
CA GLY A 86 30.91 -8.62 -3.10
C GLY A 86 30.38 -7.34 -3.73
N LEU A 87 30.28 -6.29 -2.93
CA LEU A 87 29.84 -4.96 -3.33
C LEU A 87 30.96 -3.95 -3.13
N ALA A 88 30.98 -2.90 -3.95
CA ALA A 88 31.81 -1.73 -3.72
C ALA A 88 31.01 -0.46 -4.03
N PHE A 89 31.34 0.64 -3.36
CA PHE A 89 30.70 1.94 -3.57
C PHE A 89 31.66 3.07 -3.19
N ARG A 90 31.44 4.23 -3.76
CA ARG A 90 32.17 5.43 -3.34
C ARG A 90 31.45 6.06 -2.13
N VAL A 91 32.21 6.52 -1.17
CA VAL A 91 31.67 7.08 0.07
C VAL A 91 32.41 8.34 0.49
N ARG A 92 31.65 9.30 1.05
CA ARG A 92 32.15 10.41 1.87
C ARG A 92 31.36 10.44 3.16
N THR A 93 31.96 10.94 4.23
CA THR A 93 31.32 11.05 5.55
C THR A 93 31.53 12.44 6.16
N PRO A 94 30.91 13.50 5.59
CA PRO A 94 31.06 14.85 6.10
C PRO A 94 30.60 14.96 7.57
N GLY A 95 31.47 15.53 8.43
CA GLY A 95 31.16 15.69 9.84
C GLY A 95 31.29 14.44 10.71
N ALA A 96 31.65 13.29 10.13
CA ALA A 96 31.88 12.05 10.89
C ALA A 96 33.40 11.81 11.05
N ALA A 97 33.90 11.65 12.27
CA ALA A 97 35.35 11.55 12.54
C ALA A 97 35.93 10.20 12.07
N ARG A 98 35.37 9.06 12.50
CA ARG A 98 35.84 7.72 12.14
C ARG A 98 34.61 6.77 12.08
N PRO A 99 33.82 6.83 11.02
CA PRO A 99 32.60 6.07 10.94
C PRO A 99 32.87 4.57 10.77
N ARG A 100 32.03 3.76 11.41
CA ARG A 100 31.92 2.34 11.14
C ARG A 100 30.86 2.12 10.09
N LEU A 101 31.29 1.79 8.90
CA LEU A 101 30.41 1.51 7.79
C LEU A 101 29.96 0.05 7.80
N PHE A 102 28.75 -0.19 7.32
CA PHE A 102 28.26 -1.54 7.12
C PHE A 102 27.58 -1.73 5.77
N CYS A 103 27.66 -2.97 5.27
CA CYS A 103 26.79 -3.51 4.24
C CYS A 103 25.98 -4.65 4.87
N ARG A 104 24.66 -4.53 4.88
CA ARG A 104 23.77 -5.58 5.36
C ARG A 104 22.95 -6.11 4.21
N VAL A 105 22.91 -7.44 4.09
CA VAL A 105 22.08 -8.10 3.07
C VAL A 105 21.07 -9.04 3.74
N LEU A 106 19.86 -9.07 3.23
CA LEU A 106 18.84 -10.04 3.58
C LEU A 106 18.77 -11.08 2.46
N ASP A 107 19.00 -12.33 2.79
CA ASP A 107 19.05 -13.42 1.82
C ASP A 107 17.66 -14.06 1.54
N ALA A 108 17.64 -15.06 0.65
CA ALA A 108 16.42 -15.75 0.24
C ALA A 108 15.69 -16.44 1.40
N ASP A 109 16.44 -16.93 2.40
CA ASP A 109 15.88 -17.63 3.56
C ASP A 109 15.50 -16.68 4.72
N GLY A 110 15.66 -15.37 4.53
CA GLY A 110 15.37 -14.37 5.56
C GLY A 110 16.47 -14.24 6.61
N GLN A 111 17.68 -14.68 6.31
CA GLN A 111 18.86 -14.48 7.15
C GLN A 111 19.52 -13.15 6.78
N TYR A 112 19.83 -12.33 7.79
CA TYR A 112 20.65 -11.14 7.63
C TYR A 112 22.12 -11.49 7.71
N HIS A 113 22.93 -10.86 6.84
CA HIS A 113 24.39 -10.91 6.84
C HIS A 113 24.90 -9.47 6.92
N ALA A 114 25.75 -9.17 7.90
CA ALA A 114 26.27 -7.80 8.14
C ALA A 114 27.78 -7.77 8.07
N TYR A 115 28.28 -7.13 7.06
CA TYR A 115 29.70 -6.87 6.80
C TYR A 115 30.03 -5.48 7.31
N ARG A 116 31.14 -5.32 8.01
CA ARG A 116 31.52 -4.07 8.66
C ARG A 116 32.95 -3.69 8.37
N THR A 117 33.18 -2.37 8.25
CA THR A 117 34.54 -1.82 8.14
C THR A 117 34.64 -0.49 8.87
N VAL A 118 35.80 -0.19 9.45
CA VAL A 118 36.12 1.14 9.95
C VAL A 118 36.64 1.95 8.78
N PHE A 119 36.06 3.12 8.56
CA PHE A 119 36.41 4.00 7.46
C PHE A 119 37.26 5.17 7.99
N GLU A 120 38.39 5.38 7.35
CA GLU A 120 39.22 6.55 7.61
C GLU A 120 38.86 7.65 6.58
N PRO A 121 38.18 8.72 7.01
CA PRO A 121 37.78 9.78 6.09
C PRO A 121 39.01 10.41 5.41
N ARG A 122 38.85 10.66 4.10
CA ARG A 122 39.83 11.39 3.28
C ARG A 122 39.11 12.55 2.61
N ASP A 123 39.92 13.52 2.15
CA ASP A 123 39.37 14.58 1.31
C ASP A 123 38.88 13.98 0.01
N GLY A 124 37.57 14.03 -0.22
CA GLY A 124 36.91 13.52 -1.42
C GLY A 124 36.34 12.11 -1.30
N TRP A 125 35.96 11.54 -2.44
CA TRP A 125 35.35 10.23 -2.55
C TRP A 125 36.38 9.11 -2.33
N THR A 126 35.99 8.12 -1.53
CA THR A 126 36.80 6.90 -1.30
C THR A 126 35.98 5.68 -1.65
N GLU A 127 36.54 4.71 -2.38
CA GLU A 127 35.88 3.44 -2.65
C GLU A 127 36.03 2.53 -1.42
N VAL A 128 34.90 1.97 -0.97
CA VAL A 128 34.81 0.94 0.07
C VAL A 128 34.21 -0.31 -0.55
N GLY A 129 34.80 -1.46 -0.24
CA GLY A 129 34.34 -2.76 -0.76
C GLY A 129 34.05 -3.76 0.36
N TYR A 130 33.05 -4.57 0.16
CA TYR A 130 32.70 -5.72 1.00
C TYR A 130 32.79 -7.01 0.19
N ASP A 131 33.51 -7.99 0.71
CA ASP A 131 33.61 -9.33 0.18
C ASP A 131 32.60 -10.22 0.93
N PHE A 132 31.72 -10.90 0.21
CA PHE A 132 30.70 -11.75 0.82
C PHE A 132 31.28 -13.07 1.37
N ALA A 133 32.49 -13.44 0.98
CA ALA A 133 33.22 -14.56 1.57
C ALA A 133 33.93 -14.19 2.88
N ALA A 134 34.04 -12.88 3.21
CA ALA A 134 34.67 -12.43 4.46
C ALA A 134 33.83 -12.79 5.69
N GLY A 135 34.49 -12.86 6.83
CA GLY A 135 33.81 -13.06 8.12
C GLY A 135 32.81 -11.94 8.41
N HIS A 136 31.60 -12.29 8.81
CA HIS A 136 30.49 -11.38 9.01
C HIS A 136 29.57 -11.81 10.15
N GLY A 137 28.81 -10.85 10.70
CA GLY A 137 27.72 -11.16 11.64
C GLY A 137 26.49 -11.63 10.87
N HIS A 138 25.74 -12.57 11.44
CA HIS A 138 24.50 -13.04 10.85
C HIS A 138 23.43 -13.30 11.94
N TRP A 139 22.14 -13.22 11.56
CA TRP A 139 20.99 -13.53 12.42
C TRP A 139 19.73 -13.72 11.58
N GLY A 140 18.69 -14.28 12.17
CA GLY A 140 17.43 -14.59 11.47
C GLY A 140 17.54 -15.80 10.57
N GLY A 141 16.46 -16.15 9.89
CA GLY A 141 16.40 -17.29 8.98
C GLY A 141 16.98 -18.57 9.58
N LYS A 142 17.81 -19.29 8.82
CA LYS A 142 18.50 -20.50 9.30
C LYS A 142 19.66 -20.22 10.25
N ASN A 143 20.12 -19.00 10.30
CA ASN A 143 21.22 -18.53 11.16
C ASN A 143 22.51 -19.38 11.08
N ASP A 144 22.85 -19.88 9.91
CA ASP A 144 24.03 -20.70 9.64
C ASP A 144 25.19 -19.95 8.96
N GLY A 145 25.00 -18.66 8.67
CA GLY A 145 25.99 -17.80 8.01
C GLY A 145 26.19 -18.07 6.52
N VAL A 146 25.38 -18.95 5.92
CA VAL A 146 25.44 -19.27 4.49
C VAL A 146 24.55 -18.32 3.70
N LEU A 147 25.13 -17.51 2.83
CA LEU A 147 24.41 -16.57 1.97
C LEU A 147 23.65 -17.30 0.86
N ARG A 148 22.34 -17.05 0.77
CA ARG A 148 21.45 -17.70 -0.21
C ARG A 148 20.80 -16.70 -1.14
N TRP A 149 20.81 -17.02 -2.41
CA TRP A 149 20.29 -16.20 -3.48
C TRP A 149 18.80 -16.51 -3.79
N PRO A 150 18.01 -15.53 -4.29
CA PRO A 150 18.36 -14.12 -4.50
C PRO A 150 18.44 -13.31 -3.20
N LEU A 151 19.19 -12.21 -3.21
CA LEU A 151 19.16 -11.25 -2.10
C LEU A 151 17.88 -10.43 -2.16
N LYS A 152 17.22 -10.27 -1.02
CA LYS A 152 15.96 -9.51 -0.89
C LYS A 152 16.20 -8.02 -0.72
N THR A 153 17.13 -7.66 0.18
CA THR A 153 17.50 -6.27 0.42
C THR A 153 19.01 -6.13 0.58
N VAL A 154 19.52 -4.95 0.25
CA VAL A 154 20.88 -4.53 0.54
C VAL A 154 20.84 -3.15 1.17
N THR A 155 21.40 -3.01 2.36
CA THR A 155 21.49 -1.73 3.09
C THR A 155 22.96 -1.35 3.24
N LEU A 156 23.31 -0.13 2.80
CA LEU A 156 24.61 0.50 3.00
C LEU A 156 24.47 1.58 4.07
N GLY A 157 25.23 1.54 5.14
CA GLY A 157 24.97 2.44 6.23
C GLY A 157 26.15 2.70 7.17
N ILE A 158 25.85 3.47 8.20
CA ILE A 158 26.77 3.88 9.25
C ILE A 158 26.20 3.46 10.61
N GLU A 159 27.04 2.82 11.43
CA GLU A 159 26.71 2.42 12.81
C GLU A 159 27.40 3.35 13.81
N ILE A 160 26.77 3.53 14.98
CA ILE A 160 27.38 4.24 16.08
C ILE A 160 28.60 3.47 16.59
N ASP A 161 29.67 4.21 16.82
CA ASP A 161 30.88 3.74 17.49
C ASP A 161 31.31 4.80 18.51
N ARG A 162 32.08 4.43 19.53
CA ARG A 162 32.54 5.36 20.58
C ARG A 162 33.39 6.54 20.06
N SER A 163 34.00 6.36 18.89
CA SER A 163 34.81 7.39 18.20
C SER A 163 34.03 8.20 17.17
N LEU A 164 32.76 7.83 16.90
CA LEU A 164 31.93 8.49 15.92
C LEU A 164 31.28 9.74 16.49
N SER A 165 31.30 10.83 15.73
CA SER A 165 30.44 11.98 15.99
C SER A 165 28.97 11.52 15.87
N PRO A 166 28.10 11.86 16.84
CA PRO A 166 26.72 11.40 16.79
C PRO A 166 25.90 12.01 15.65
N THR A 167 26.39 13.07 15.05
CA THR A 167 25.75 13.75 13.92
C THR A 167 26.73 13.88 12.76
N GLY A 168 26.20 13.85 11.53
CA GLY A 168 27.01 13.97 10.33
C GLY A 168 26.20 13.60 9.09
N ALA A 169 26.89 13.28 8.01
CA ALA A 169 26.28 12.74 6.81
C ALA A 169 27.06 11.53 6.28
N LEU A 170 26.31 10.58 5.70
CA LEU A 170 26.83 9.51 4.86
C LEU A 170 26.43 9.81 3.42
N GLU A 171 27.40 9.99 2.55
CA GLU A 171 27.18 10.16 1.12
C GLU A 171 27.65 8.91 0.39
N VAL A 172 26.81 8.37 -0.49
CA VAL A 172 27.06 7.13 -1.23
C VAL A 172 26.85 7.39 -2.72
N ALA A 173 27.81 6.95 -3.52
CA ALA A 173 27.77 7.02 -4.98
C ALA A 173 28.28 5.72 -5.61
N ASP A 174 27.95 5.49 -6.87
CA ASP A 174 28.47 4.40 -7.72
C ASP A 174 28.49 3.02 -7.05
N VAL A 175 27.32 2.54 -6.64
CA VAL A 175 27.23 1.20 -6.06
C VAL A 175 27.40 0.15 -7.16
N VAL A 176 28.38 -0.73 -6.99
CA VAL A 176 28.72 -1.78 -7.98
C VAL A 176 28.78 -3.16 -7.33
N ALA A 177 28.32 -4.18 -8.04
CA ALA A 177 28.53 -5.57 -7.71
C ALA A 177 29.83 -6.09 -8.37
N ARG A 178 30.61 -6.89 -7.63
CA ARG A 178 31.70 -7.70 -8.17
C ARG A 178 31.15 -9.10 -8.41
N THR A 179 31.06 -9.52 -9.67
CA THR A 179 30.43 -10.79 -10.00
C THR A 179 31.25 -11.59 -11.01
N THR A 180 31.22 -12.92 -10.84
CA THR A 180 31.76 -13.88 -11.81
C THR A 180 30.66 -14.44 -12.71
N ALA A 181 29.40 -14.03 -12.50
CA ALA A 181 28.29 -14.53 -13.29
C ALA A 181 28.53 -14.34 -14.79
N SER A 182 28.18 -15.35 -15.56
CA SER A 182 28.23 -15.29 -17.02
C SER A 182 27.22 -14.22 -17.53
N ARG A 183 27.41 -13.75 -18.76
CA ARG A 183 26.51 -12.75 -19.36
C ARG A 183 25.03 -13.23 -19.38
N MET A 184 24.78 -14.52 -19.41
CA MET A 184 23.44 -15.14 -19.35
C MET A 184 22.89 -15.26 -17.94
N GLU A 185 23.75 -15.32 -16.91
CA GLU A 185 23.38 -15.43 -15.49
C GLU A 185 23.26 -14.04 -14.82
N MET A 186 23.76 -13.00 -15.49
CA MET A 186 23.58 -11.64 -15.00
C MET A 186 22.13 -11.23 -15.22
N PRO A 187 21.45 -10.62 -14.23
CA PRO A 187 20.18 -10.00 -14.51
C PRO A 187 20.42 -9.03 -15.66
N ALA A 188 19.54 -9.14 -16.65
CA ALA A 188 19.60 -8.32 -17.83
C ALA A 188 19.76 -6.85 -17.44
N ALA A 189 20.46 -6.05 -18.23
CA ALA A 189 20.53 -4.62 -18.03
C ALA A 189 19.11 -4.15 -17.77
N LYS A 190 18.88 -3.42 -16.68
CA LYS A 190 17.52 -3.06 -16.33
C LYS A 190 17.04 -1.99 -17.28
N ILE A 191 15.95 -2.26 -17.95
CA ILE A 191 15.15 -1.20 -18.51
C ILE A 191 14.56 -0.48 -17.30
N ARG A 192 14.77 0.81 -17.21
CA ARG A 192 14.13 1.67 -16.24
C ARG A 192 13.01 2.42 -16.95
N CYS A 193 11.83 2.38 -16.39
CA CYS A 193 10.70 3.19 -16.84
C CYS A 193 10.03 3.75 -15.60
N VAL A 194 10.16 5.07 -15.39
CA VAL A 194 9.68 5.76 -14.19
C VAL A 194 8.71 6.85 -14.62
N PRO A 195 7.49 6.90 -14.04
CA PRO A 195 6.59 8.01 -14.32
C PRO A 195 7.19 9.32 -13.80
N SER A 196 7.04 10.40 -14.58
CA SER A 196 7.53 11.73 -14.20
C SER A 196 6.76 12.36 -13.03
N ARG A 197 5.65 11.74 -12.64
CA ARG A 197 4.79 12.17 -11.54
C ARG A 197 4.65 11.05 -10.51
N PHE A 198 4.90 11.35 -9.25
CA PHE A 198 4.65 10.43 -8.14
C PHE A 198 3.19 9.99 -8.13
N GLY A 199 2.96 8.69 -7.92
CA GLY A 199 1.62 8.08 -7.97
C GLY A 199 1.05 7.91 -9.37
N ALA A 200 1.73 8.38 -10.43
CA ALA A 200 1.37 8.18 -11.85
C ALA A 200 -0.12 8.40 -12.18
N LEU A 201 -0.74 9.43 -11.57
CA LEU A 201 -2.13 9.83 -11.79
C LEU A 201 -2.17 11.06 -12.69
N TYR A 202 -2.94 11.00 -13.77
CA TYR A 202 -3.07 12.05 -14.79
C TYR A 202 -4.53 12.42 -14.99
N GLY A 203 -4.79 13.70 -15.22
CA GLY A 203 -6.11 14.19 -15.59
C GLY A 203 -6.49 13.87 -17.04
N PRO A 204 -7.74 14.12 -17.43
CA PRO A 204 -8.27 13.69 -18.73
C PRO A 204 -7.59 14.36 -19.93
N ALA A 205 -7.06 15.58 -19.78
CA ALA A 205 -6.35 16.31 -20.81
C ALA A 205 -4.82 16.26 -20.66
N GLU A 206 -4.30 15.59 -19.64
CA GLU A 206 -2.88 15.55 -19.36
C GLU A 206 -2.18 14.41 -20.11
N ASN A 207 -0.95 14.65 -20.51
CA ASN A 207 -0.07 13.62 -21.06
C ASN A 207 0.55 12.80 -19.92
N ALA A 208 0.58 11.48 -20.08
CA ALA A 208 1.35 10.62 -19.21
C ALA A 208 2.81 10.55 -19.70
N VAL A 209 3.74 10.94 -18.83
CA VAL A 209 5.16 11.07 -19.19
C VAL A 209 6.00 10.15 -18.37
N PHE A 210 6.91 9.43 -19.01
CA PHE A 210 7.80 8.45 -18.39
C PHE A 210 9.24 8.71 -18.82
N ASP A 211 10.17 8.63 -17.88
CA ASP A 211 11.59 8.61 -18.18
C ASP A 211 12.01 7.14 -18.38
N CYS A 212 12.41 6.82 -19.61
CA CYS A 212 12.81 5.48 -20.01
C CYS A 212 14.33 5.47 -20.26
N SER A 213 15.06 4.77 -19.42
CA SER A 213 16.52 4.64 -19.54
C SER A 213 16.95 3.19 -19.52
N LEU A 214 18.13 2.94 -20.06
CA LEU A 214 18.83 1.67 -19.95
C LEU A 214 19.99 1.84 -18.99
N PHE A 215 20.09 0.95 -18.01
CA PHE A 215 21.34 0.76 -17.28
C PHE A 215 22.33 0.10 -18.24
N GLU A 216 23.26 0.87 -18.76
CA GLU A 216 24.33 0.35 -19.60
C GLU A 216 25.29 -0.49 -18.75
N ARG A 217 25.48 -1.71 -19.16
CA ARG A 217 26.38 -2.65 -18.47
C ARG A 217 27.84 -2.39 -18.79
N GLU A 218 28.11 -1.98 -20.02
CA GLU A 218 29.46 -1.70 -20.49
C GLU A 218 29.41 -0.44 -21.38
N PRO A 219 30.33 0.50 -21.18
CA PRO A 219 30.46 1.63 -22.07
C PRO A 219 30.70 1.19 -23.52
N GLY A 220 29.95 1.72 -24.47
CA GLY A 220 30.14 1.47 -25.90
C GLY A 220 29.32 0.32 -26.50
N GLN A 221 28.48 -0.37 -25.76
CA GLN A 221 27.52 -1.30 -26.37
C GLN A 221 26.36 -0.55 -27.04
N PRO A 222 25.91 -0.96 -28.24
CA PRO A 222 24.76 -0.35 -28.88
C PRO A 222 23.52 -0.53 -28.00
N ARG A 223 22.70 0.51 -27.88
CA ARG A 223 21.43 0.43 -27.17
C ARG A 223 20.47 -0.46 -27.94
N PRO A 224 19.86 -1.46 -27.31
CA PRO A 224 18.82 -2.23 -27.96
C PRO A 224 17.60 -1.33 -28.22
N LYS A 225 16.93 -1.59 -29.33
CA LYS A 225 15.64 -0.94 -29.62
C LYS A 225 14.63 -1.38 -28.57
N LEU A 226 13.89 -0.44 -28.02
CA LEU A 226 12.85 -0.67 -27.05
C LEU A 226 11.47 -0.58 -27.70
N ARG A 227 10.57 -1.44 -27.27
CA ARG A 227 9.16 -1.41 -27.64
C ARG A 227 8.33 -1.14 -26.40
N CYS A 228 7.45 -0.15 -26.51
CA CYS A 228 6.43 0.16 -25.51
C CYS A 228 5.11 -0.48 -25.93
N THR A 229 4.52 -1.24 -25.02
CA THR A 229 3.17 -1.79 -25.18
C THR A 229 2.31 -1.27 -24.04
N VAL A 230 1.18 -0.64 -24.37
CA VAL A 230 0.20 -0.20 -23.38
C VAL A 230 -1.02 -1.09 -23.48
N THR A 231 -1.44 -1.63 -22.36
CA THR A 231 -2.74 -2.32 -22.23
C THR A 231 -3.63 -1.55 -21.25
N ASP A 232 -4.94 -1.67 -21.41
CA ASP A 232 -5.88 -1.17 -20.43
C ASP A 232 -5.96 -2.12 -19.20
N TRP A 233 -6.78 -1.75 -18.23
CA TRP A 233 -6.96 -2.49 -16.98
C TRP A 233 -7.57 -3.90 -17.14
N ARG A 234 -8.06 -4.24 -18.33
CA ARG A 234 -8.54 -5.58 -18.71
C ARG A 234 -7.56 -6.35 -19.59
N ASP A 235 -6.31 -5.85 -19.65
CA ASP A 235 -5.24 -6.38 -20.52
C ASP A 235 -5.51 -6.27 -22.02
N ALA A 236 -6.52 -5.49 -22.44
CA ALA A 236 -6.75 -5.22 -23.86
C ALA A 236 -5.68 -4.26 -24.41
N PRO A 237 -5.10 -4.56 -25.59
CA PRO A 237 -4.06 -3.72 -26.18
C PRO A 237 -4.63 -2.33 -26.57
N VAL A 238 -3.87 -1.29 -26.27
CA VAL A 238 -4.21 0.11 -26.55
C VAL A 238 -3.21 0.74 -27.51
N LEU A 239 -1.91 0.53 -27.27
CA LEU A 239 -0.83 1.12 -28.06
C LEU A 239 0.37 0.17 -28.12
N VAL A 240 0.99 0.12 -29.28
CA VAL A 240 2.34 -0.44 -29.47
C VAL A 240 3.19 0.61 -30.19
N ARG A 241 4.34 0.98 -29.61
CA ARG A 241 5.24 1.98 -30.17
C ARG A 241 6.70 1.54 -29.96
N GLU A 242 7.53 1.70 -30.97
CA GLU A 242 8.97 1.57 -30.83
C GLU A 242 9.57 2.91 -30.39
N LEU A 243 10.51 2.88 -29.46
CA LEU A 243 11.29 4.05 -29.05
C LEU A 243 12.53 4.17 -29.94
N ALA A 244 12.82 5.35 -30.40
CA ALA A 244 14.08 5.62 -31.08
C ALA A 244 15.25 5.46 -30.09
N GLU A 245 16.43 5.14 -30.59
CA GLU A 245 17.63 4.92 -29.76
C GLU A 245 18.00 6.11 -28.87
N ALA A 246 17.67 7.32 -29.31
CA ALA A 246 17.93 8.57 -28.58
C ALA A 246 16.84 8.90 -27.56
N ASP A 247 15.68 8.23 -27.58
CA ASP A 247 14.54 8.59 -26.74
C ASP A 247 14.72 8.05 -25.33
N THR A 248 14.99 8.94 -24.41
CA THR A 248 14.98 8.65 -22.97
C THR A 248 13.65 9.01 -22.30
N ARG A 249 12.72 9.59 -23.08
CA ARG A 249 11.43 10.07 -22.57
C ARG A 249 10.28 9.59 -23.45
N LEU A 250 9.33 8.91 -22.85
CA LEU A 250 8.07 8.49 -23.49
C LEU A 250 6.95 9.43 -23.04
N THR A 251 6.27 10.03 -24.00
CA THR A 251 5.05 10.81 -23.76
C THR A 251 3.88 10.10 -24.42
N LEU A 252 2.86 9.80 -23.61
CA LEU A 252 1.59 9.23 -24.04
C LEU A 252 0.52 10.31 -23.93
N THR A 253 -0.03 10.72 -25.07
CA THR A 253 -1.12 11.71 -25.13
C THR A 253 -2.47 11.03 -24.84
N PRO A 254 -3.52 11.80 -24.52
CA PRO A 254 -4.87 11.26 -24.45
C PRO A 254 -5.28 10.47 -25.69
N THR A 255 -4.97 10.98 -26.86
CA THR A 255 -5.27 10.34 -28.16
C THR A 255 -4.51 9.02 -28.35
N ASP A 256 -3.24 8.93 -27.91
CA ASP A 256 -2.47 7.68 -27.91
C ASP A 256 -3.18 6.57 -27.10
N LEU A 257 -3.94 6.97 -26.10
CA LEU A 257 -4.70 6.08 -25.23
C LEU A 257 -6.17 5.92 -25.65
N GLY A 258 -6.52 6.38 -26.86
CA GLY A 258 -7.89 6.35 -27.39
C GLY A 258 -8.86 7.19 -26.59
N ASP A 259 -8.38 8.26 -25.96
CA ASP A 259 -9.08 9.16 -25.04
C ASP A 259 -9.75 8.45 -23.84
N ARG A 260 -9.34 7.20 -23.57
CA ARG A 260 -9.90 6.38 -22.49
C ARG A 260 -9.42 6.83 -21.12
N LEU A 261 -10.29 6.65 -20.13
CA LEU A 261 -10.01 6.80 -18.70
C LEU A 261 -9.77 5.44 -18.06
N GLY A 262 -9.18 5.44 -16.86
CA GLY A 262 -8.92 4.25 -16.07
C GLY A 262 -7.44 3.95 -15.91
N ALA A 263 -7.13 2.76 -15.45
CA ALA A 263 -5.77 2.30 -15.27
C ALA A 263 -5.23 1.63 -16.53
N PHE A 264 -3.94 1.85 -16.76
CA PHE A 264 -3.19 1.31 -17.89
C PHE A 264 -1.89 0.70 -17.39
N ARG A 265 -1.45 -0.35 -18.07
CA ARG A 265 -0.13 -0.94 -17.85
C ARG A 265 0.78 -0.65 -19.05
N LEU A 266 1.83 0.10 -18.81
CA LEU A 266 2.91 0.30 -19.75
C LEU A 266 3.96 -0.77 -19.55
N GLN A 267 4.25 -1.57 -20.56
CA GLN A 267 5.37 -2.48 -20.60
C GLN A 267 6.41 -1.96 -21.59
N VAL A 268 7.67 -1.92 -21.14
CA VAL A 268 8.82 -1.59 -21.99
C VAL A 268 9.72 -2.82 -22.08
N ALA A 269 10.01 -3.25 -23.28
CA ALA A 269 10.82 -4.43 -23.57
C ALA A 269 11.79 -4.18 -24.71
N ALA A 270 12.92 -4.88 -24.73
CA ALA A 270 13.80 -4.89 -25.90
C ALA A 270 13.15 -5.66 -27.06
N THR A 271 13.32 -5.15 -28.30
CA THR A 271 12.81 -5.83 -29.49
C THR A 271 13.71 -6.97 -29.98
N GLU A 272 14.97 -6.97 -29.55
CA GLU A 272 15.96 -7.97 -29.96
C GLU A 272 15.91 -9.16 -29.00
N THR A 273 15.71 -10.34 -29.54
CA THR A 273 15.61 -11.59 -28.76
C THR A 273 16.91 -11.96 -28.04
N ASN A 274 18.05 -11.43 -28.46
CA ASN A 274 19.36 -11.64 -27.85
C ASN A 274 19.72 -10.62 -26.77
N ALA A 275 18.87 -9.59 -26.57
CA ALA A 275 19.08 -8.66 -25.48
C ALA A 275 18.66 -9.32 -24.17
N CYS A 276 19.63 -9.60 -23.30
CA CYS A 276 19.37 -10.10 -21.93
C CYS A 276 18.71 -9.00 -21.06
N LEU A 277 17.62 -8.39 -21.54
CA LEU A 277 16.90 -7.31 -20.89
C LEU A 277 15.52 -7.81 -20.42
N ALA A 278 15.32 -7.86 -19.13
CA ALA A 278 14.00 -8.14 -18.59
C ALA A 278 13.03 -6.96 -18.91
N PRO A 279 11.82 -7.25 -19.38
CA PRO A 279 10.82 -6.20 -19.57
C PRO A 279 10.45 -5.58 -18.23
N VAL A 280 10.19 -4.27 -18.22
CA VAL A 280 9.65 -3.56 -17.06
C VAL A 280 8.20 -3.20 -17.32
N SER A 281 7.37 -3.29 -16.29
CA SER A 281 5.97 -2.88 -16.35
C SER A 281 5.69 -1.82 -15.29
N VAL A 282 4.99 -0.77 -15.68
CA VAL A 282 4.58 0.34 -14.82
C VAL A 282 3.08 0.58 -14.98
N TRP A 283 2.37 0.68 -13.86
CA TRP A 283 0.98 1.07 -13.87
C TRP A 283 0.84 2.59 -13.77
N PHE A 284 -0.13 3.13 -14.48
CA PHE A 284 -0.53 4.53 -14.40
C PHE A 284 -2.03 4.64 -14.61
N ALA A 285 -2.63 5.77 -14.23
CA ALA A 285 -4.05 5.97 -14.43
C ALA A 285 -4.36 7.35 -14.99
N ARG A 286 -5.38 7.40 -15.87
CA ARG A 286 -6.04 8.63 -16.30
C ARG A 286 -7.39 8.69 -15.62
N LEU A 287 -7.59 9.73 -14.83
CA LEU A 287 -8.81 9.96 -14.07
C LEU A 287 -9.67 11.01 -14.79
N SER A 288 -10.97 10.89 -14.63
CA SER A 288 -11.92 11.86 -15.22
C SER A 288 -11.77 13.27 -14.62
N SER A 289 -11.12 13.41 -13.48
CA SER A 289 -10.63 14.68 -12.91
C SER A 289 -9.47 14.38 -11.97
N ASN A 290 -8.56 15.33 -11.82
CA ASN A 290 -7.51 15.33 -10.79
C ASN A 290 -7.89 16.13 -9.54
N ARG A 291 -9.15 16.60 -9.46
CA ARG A 291 -9.70 17.32 -8.31
C ARG A 291 -11.05 16.71 -7.95
N VAL A 292 -11.07 15.98 -6.85
CA VAL A 292 -12.28 15.35 -6.29
C VAL A 292 -12.38 15.77 -4.84
N LYS A 293 -13.58 16.19 -4.41
CA LYS A 293 -13.83 16.40 -3.00
C LYS A 293 -13.71 15.07 -2.27
N PRO A 294 -13.03 14.98 -1.12
CA PRO A 294 -12.98 13.76 -0.33
C PRO A 294 -14.38 13.21 -0.05
N CYS A 295 -14.63 11.98 -0.42
CA CYS A 295 -15.91 11.32 -0.26
C CYS A 295 -16.03 10.78 1.17
N PRO A 296 -16.97 11.27 2.01
CA PRO A 296 -16.98 10.98 3.44
C PRO A 296 -17.37 9.55 3.80
N TRP A 297 -17.75 8.72 2.84
CA TRP A 297 -18.12 7.33 3.04
C TRP A 297 -17.18 6.32 2.36
N ILE A 298 -16.17 6.80 1.62
CA ILE A 298 -15.09 5.97 1.03
C ILE A 298 -13.83 6.14 1.87
N GLY A 299 -13.34 5.07 2.46
CA GLY A 299 -12.16 5.05 3.29
C GLY A 299 -11.13 4.00 2.87
N SER A 300 -9.92 4.10 3.45
CA SER A 300 -8.86 3.11 3.28
C SER A 300 -7.99 3.02 4.53
N GLY A 301 -7.53 1.83 4.88
CA GLY A 301 -6.48 1.62 5.86
C GLY A 301 -5.12 2.07 5.32
N LEU A 302 -4.24 2.59 6.19
CA LEU A 302 -2.85 2.88 5.84
C LEU A 302 -1.87 1.80 6.32
N HIS A 303 -2.32 0.95 7.21
CA HIS A 303 -1.58 -0.16 7.80
C HIS A 303 -0.17 0.21 8.30
N GLY A 304 -0.12 0.75 9.53
CA GLY A 304 1.07 0.75 10.36
C GLY A 304 2.33 1.42 9.82
N GLY A 305 2.30 2.69 9.53
CA GLY A 305 3.53 3.44 9.29
C GLY A 305 4.16 3.29 7.91
N HIS A 306 3.49 2.65 6.96
CA HIS A 306 3.88 2.69 5.56
C HIS A 306 3.80 4.13 5.04
N GLY A 307 4.89 4.74 4.71
CA GLY A 307 4.95 6.13 4.27
C GLY A 307 5.16 7.10 5.42
N TRP A 308 4.15 7.43 6.23
CA TRP A 308 4.29 8.45 7.27
C TRP A 308 5.33 8.08 8.35
N GLY A 309 5.44 6.81 8.72
CA GLY A 309 6.48 6.34 9.65
C GLY A 309 7.90 6.59 9.13
N ARG A 310 8.08 6.63 7.82
CA ARG A 310 9.34 6.96 7.13
C ARG A 310 9.46 8.46 6.77
N GLY A 311 8.46 9.29 7.11
CA GLY A 311 8.43 10.71 6.79
C GLY A 311 8.04 11.04 5.35
N ASP A 312 7.54 10.08 4.58
CA ASP A 312 7.01 10.30 3.24
C ASP A 312 5.50 10.57 3.30
N PHE A 313 5.09 11.78 2.97
CA PHE A 313 3.68 12.22 2.98
C PHE A 313 3.11 12.46 1.58
N ARG A 314 3.84 12.14 0.52
CA ARG A 314 3.38 12.33 -0.87
C ARG A 314 2.12 11.51 -1.18
N PHE A 315 1.91 10.42 -0.48
CA PHE A 315 0.70 9.59 -0.63
C PHE A 315 -0.60 10.32 -0.27
N LEU A 316 -0.54 11.36 0.54
CA LEU A 316 -1.72 12.19 0.89
C LEU A 316 -2.34 12.84 -0.35
N ASP A 317 -1.53 13.18 -1.34
CA ASP A 317 -2.01 13.75 -2.60
C ASP A 317 -2.67 12.69 -3.49
N ILE A 318 -2.21 11.42 -3.41
CA ILE A 318 -2.87 10.29 -4.08
C ILE A 318 -4.26 10.05 -3.46
N LEU A 319 -4.36 10.01 -2.12
CA LEU A 319 -5.63 9.86 -1.42
C LEU A 319 -6.63 10.95 -1.82
N ALA A 320 -6.20 12.22 -1.79
CA ALA A 320 -7.03 13.36 -2.16
C ALA A 320 -7.45 13.31 -3.63
N THR A 321 -6.53 12.95 -4.54
CA THR A 321 -6.81 12.81 -5.97
C THR A 321 -7.80 11.68 -6.24
N ALA A 322 -7.73 10.59 -5.49
CA ALA A 322 -8.67 9.47 -5.58
C ALA A 322 -10.02 9.75 -4.88
N GLY A 323 -10.15 10.88 -4.17
CA GLY A 323 -11.38 11.21 -3.45
C GLY A 323 -11.63 10.35 -2.22
N ILE A 324 -10.60 9.69 -1.67
CA ILE A 324 -10.70 8.95 -0.42
C ILE A 324 -10.91 9.95 0.71
N GLY A 325 -12.01 9.82 1.42
CA GLY A 325 -12.44 10.79 2.42
C GLY A 325 -12.28 10.35 3.86
N VAL A 326 -11.87 9.10 4.10
CA VAL A 326 -11.54 8.57 5.43
C VAL A 326 -10.28 7.74 5.35
N VAL A 327 -9.42 7.91 6.34
CA VAL A 327 -8.22 7.07 6.53
C VAL A 327 -8.28 6.43 7.91
N ARG A 328 -7.86 5.18 8.01
CA ARG A 328 -7.74 4.42 9.25
C ARG A 328 -6.29 4.01 9.48
N ASP A 329 -5.74 4.32 10.67
CA ASP A 329 -4.39 3.91 11.07
C ASP A 329 -4.20 4.04 12.59
N GLU A 330 -3.06 3.53 13.11
CA GLU A 330 -2.74 3.57 14.54
C GLU A 330 -1.33 4.11 14.83
N PRO A 331 -1.18 4.85 15.95
CA PRO A 331 0.15 5.23 16.44
C PRO A 331 0.75 4.21 17.40
N GLY A 332 -0.03 3.25 17.92
CA GLY A 332 0.35 2.24 18.91
C GLY A 332 0.64 2.80 20.32
N TRP A 333 -0.01 2.27 21.36
CA TRP A 333 0.17 2.75 22.74
C TRP A 333 1.64 2.66 23.21
N SER A 334 2.29 1.53 23.00
CA SER A 334 3.69 1.31 23.42
C SER A 334 4.70 2.20 22.69
N ALA A 335 4.37 2.71 21.52
CA ALA A 335 5.22 3.66 20.80
C ALA A 335 5.17 5.07 21.41
N ILE A 336 4.03 5.44 21.99
CA ILE A 336 3.77 6.77 22.57
C ILE A 336 4.16 6.85 24.02
N GLU A 337 3.82 5.82 24.83
CA GLU A 337 4.15 5.76 26.25
C GLU A 337 5.30 4.78 26.48
N ARG A 338 6.53 5.29 26.54
CA ARG A 338 7.78 4.54 26.79
C ARG A 338 8.25 4.60 28.24
N ALA A 339 7.63 5.45 29.04
CA ALA A 339 7.74 5.50 30.49
C ALA A 339 6.37 5.79 31.07
N LYS A 340 6.01 5.13 32.17
CA LYS A 340 4.65 5.21 32.75
C LYS A 340 4.20 6.66 32.96
N GLY A 341 3.07 7.03 32.36
CA GLY A 341 2.48 8.35 32.44
C GLY A 341 3.19 9.44 31.62
N VAL A 342 4.20 9.08 30.82
CA VAL A 342 4.93 10.04 29.96
C VAL A 342 4.60 9.74 28.50
N TYR A 343 3.78 10.59 27.91
CA TYR A 343 3.33 10.45 26.52
C TYR A 343 4.13 11.33 25.58
N LYS A 344 4.66 10.74 24.52
CA LYS A 344 5.39 11.45 23.47
C LYS A 344 4.98 10.91 22.10
N VAL A 345 4.16 11.68 21.41
CA VAL A 345 3.76 11.34 20.04
C VAL A 345 4.90 11.58 19.07
N PRO A 346 5.13 10.71 18.07
CA PRO A 346 6.07 10.96 16.98
C PRO A 346 5.66 12.17 16.14
N ASP A 347 6.61 13.03 15.78
CA ASP A 347 6.37 14.21 14.94
C ASP A 347 5.72 13.85 13.59
N ASN A 348 6.07 12.67 13.04
CA ASN A 348 5.46 12.19 11.80
C ASN A 348 3.97 11.86 11.95
N PHE A 349 3.53 11.42 13.14
CA PHE A 349 2.10 11.21 13.37
C PHE A 349 1.34 12.54 13.45
N ASP A 350 1.91 13.57 14.08
CA ASP A 350 1.36 14.93 14.06
C ASP A 350 1.22 15.44 12.61
N LYS A 351 2.27 15.27 11.79
CA LYS A 351 2.23 15.65 10.38
C LYS A 351 1.17 14.89 9.58
N LEU A 352 0.94 13.61 9.89
CA LEU A 352 -0.13 12.83 9.29
C LEU A 352 -1.51 13.42 9.62
N VAL A 353 -1.78 13.64 10.91
CA VAL A 353 -3.06 14.22 11.36
C VAL A 353 -3.31 15.56 10.69
N ASP A 354 -2.31 16.46 10.72
CA ASP A 354 -2.43 17.79 10.11
C ASP A 354 -2.57 17.72 8.59
N GLY A 355 -1.86 16.82 7.94
CA GLY A 355 -1.90 16.62 6.49
C GLY A 355 -3.25 16.08 5.99
N LEU A 356 -3.88 15.17 6.73
CA LEU A 356 -5.23 14.66 6.47
C LEU A 356 -6.27 15.76 6.70
N HIS A 357 -6.20 16.43 7.84
CA HIS A 357 -7.14 17.52 8.20
C HIS A 357 -7.10 18.65 7.17
N ALA A 358 -5.93 19.09 6.74
CA ALA A 358 -5.76 20.13 5.72
C ALA A 358 -6.38 19.77 4.36
N ARG A 359 -6.56 18.48 4.08
CA ARG A 359 -7.20 17.98 2.85
C ARG A 359 -8.67 17.65 3.02
N GLY A 360 -9.23 17.83 4.23
CA GLY A 360 -10.62 17.45 4.54
C GLY A 360 -10.85 15.95 4.56
N ILE A 361 -9.79 15.16 4.79
CA ILE A 361 -9.85 13.70 4.93
C ILE A 361 -10.06 13.37 6.41
N GLY A 362 -11.14 12.68 6.73
CA GLY A 362 -11.42 12.22 8.09
C GLY A 362 -10.42 11.17 8.54
N PHE A 363 -10.01 11.22 9.81
CA PHE A 363 -9.11 10.23 10.37
C PHE A 363 -9.82 9.35 11.38
N ASN A 364 -9.86 8.06 11.16
CA ASN A 364 -10.24 7.03 12.13
C ASN A 364 -8.96 6.51 12.79
N VAL A 365 -8.75 6.90 14.05
CA VAL A 365 -7.57 6.49 14.82
C VAL A 365 -7.90 5.26 15.63
N ILE A 366 -7.15 4.20 15.42
CA ILE A 366 -7.21 3.01 16.27
C ILE A 366 -6.39 3.26 17.54
N LEU A 367 -6.98 2.99 18.67
CA LEU A 367 -6.32 3.03 19.97
C LEU A 367 -6.03 1.59 20.42
N ASP A 368 -4.80 1.13 20.23
CA ASP A 368 -4.30 -0.22 20.49
C ASP A 368 -2.77 -0.19 20.63
N TYR A 369 -2.06 -1.19 20.88
CA TYR A 369 -2.35 -2.50 21.45
C TYR A 369 -2.06 -2.46 22.95
N GLY A 370 -1.38 -3.51 23.50
CA GLY A 370 -0.95 -3.54 24.89
C GLY A 370 0.39 -2.83 25.12
N ASN A 371 0.65 -2.43 26.38
CA ASN A 371 1.93 -1.82 26.76
C ASN A 371 2.63 -2.61 27.86
N ARG A 372 3.75 -3.24 27.54
CA ARG A 372 4.54 -4.09 28.45
C ARG A 372 5.30 -3.33 29.55
N LEU A 373 5.16 -2.00 29.62
CA LEU A 373 5.58 -1.23 30.80
C LEU A 373 4.77 -1.56 32.03
N TYR A 374 3.56 -2.06 31.86
CA TYR A 374 2.65 -2.41 32.94
C TYR A 374 2.72 -3.91 33.23
N GLU A 375 2.56 -4.28 34.51
CA GLU A 375 2.49 -5.70 34.92
C GLU A 375 1.38 -6.45 34.20
N ASN A 376 0.22 -5.82 34.06
CA ASN A 376 -0.80 -6.23 33.11
C ASN A 376 -0.65 -5.35 31.84
N PRO A 377 -0.16 -5.89 30.71
CA PRO A 377 -0.02 -5.10 29.48
C PRO A 377 -1.34 -4.54 28.94
N LEU A 378 -2.46 -5.06 29.43
CA LEU A 378 -3.82 -4.62 29.11
C LEU A 378 -4.47 -3.91 30.32
N ASP A 379 -3.68 -3.18 31.11
CA ASP A 379 -4.18 -2.42 32.26
C ASP A 379 -5.22 -1.40 31.78
N PRO A 380 -6.52 -1.54 32.15
CA PRO A 380 -7.58 -0.74 31.59
C PRO A 380 -7.56 0.72 32.06
N ASP A 381 -6.98 1.01 33.24
CA ASP A 381 -6.88 2.37 33.75
C ASP A 381 -5.73 3.13 33.10
N ALA A 382 -4.61 2.45 32.86
CA ALA A 382 -3.49 3.02 32.12
C ALA A 382 -3.85 3.26 30.65
N PHE A 383 -4.50 2.28 30.02
CA PHE A 383 -5.01 2.40 28.66
C PHE A 383 -5.98 3.59 28.52
N ALA A 384 -6.93 3.73 29.42
CA ALA A 384 -7.90 4.83 29.43
C ALA A 384 -7.22 6.20 29.55
N LYS A 385 -6.18 6.35 30.39
CA LYS A 385 -5.39 7.60 30.48
C LYS A 385 -4.71 7.96 29.18
N TRP A 386 -4.12 6.97 28.50
CA TRP A 386 -3.53 7.18 27.17
C TRP A 386 -4.59 7.58 26.14
N CYS A 387 -5.75 6.92 26.11
CA CYS A 387 -6.86 7.28 25.24
C CYS A 387 -7.33 8.71 25.47
N ALA A 388 -7.48 9.14 26.72
CA ALA A 388 -7.81 10.53 27.05
C ALA A 388 -6.73 11.52 26.57
N PHE A 389 -5.45 11.18 26.74
CA PHE A 389 -4.36 12.02 26.23
C PHE A 389 -4.45 12.19 24.71
N MET A 390 -4.68 11.11 23.95
CA MET A 390 -4.80 11.16 22.49
C MET A 390 -6.02 12.00 22.06
N ALA A 391 -7.17 11.78 22.67
CA ALA A 391 -8.40 12.52 22.37
C ALA A 391 -8.25 14.01 22.72
N GLY A 392 -7.60 14.34 23.83
CA GLY A 392 -7.34 15.73 24.22
C GLY A 392 -6.35 16.44 23.29
N ARG A 393 -5.33 15.71 22.79
CA ARG A 393 -4.31 16.27 21.88
C ARG A 393 -4.86 16.60 20.51
N TYR A 394 -5.63 15.70 19.92
CA TYR A 394 -6.05 15.83 18.51
C TYR A 394 -7.44 16.42 18.32
N GLY A 395 -8.31 16.29 19.32
CA GLY A 395 -9.59 16.93 19.33
C GLY A 395 -10.46 16.59 18.11
N ASP A 396 -10.94 17.62 17.42
CA ASP A 396 -11.80 17.55 16.23
C ASP A 396 -11.07 17.19 14.92
N ARG A 397 -9.74 17.11 14.94
CA ARG A 397 -8.95 16.63 13.79
C ARG A 397 -9.06 15.12 13.58
N VAL A 398 -9.56 14.38 14.56
CA VAL A 398 -9.86 12.95 14.48
C VAL A 398 -11.37 12.77 14.37
N ARG A 399 -11.80 12.05 13.33
CA ARG A 399 -13.21 11.80 13.05
C ARG A 399 -13.80 10.75 13.99
N THR A 400 -13.03 9.65 14.21
CA THR A 400 -13.50 8.51 15.01
C THR A 400 -12.34 7.94 15.82
N TRP A 401 -12.59 7.67 17.08
CA TRP A 401 -11.70 6.94 17.99
C TRP A 401 -12.14 5.48 18.02
N GLU A 402 -11.39 4.59 17.39
CA GLU A 402 -11.67 3.17 17.38
C GLU A 402 -10.92 2.47 18.51
N ILE A 403 -11.67 1.89 19.44
CA ILE A 403 -11.05 1.17 20.56
C ILE A 403 -10.70 -0.23 20.11
N TRP A 404 -9.39 -0.48 19.99
CA TRP A 404 -8.79 -1.74 19.64
C TRP A 404 -9.02 -2.17 18.17
N ASN A 405 -8.15 -3.11 17.74
CA ASN A 405 -8.24 -3.83 16.49
C ASN A 405 -8.36 -5.33 16.79
N GLU A 406 -9.42 -5.99 16.31
CA GLU A 406 -9.58 -7.44 16.33
C GLU A 406 -9.20 -8.11 17.69
N PRO A 407 -9.96 -7.84 18.75
CA PRO A 407 -9.60 -8.27 20.09
C PRO A 407 -9.54 -9.78 20.29
N GLN A 408 -10.16 -10.57 19.39
CA GLN A 408 -10.10 -12.03 19.35
C GLN A 408 -8.74 -12.57 18.95
N ASN A 409 -7.84 -11.75 18.37
CA ASN A 409 -6.54 -12.21 17.90
C ASN A 409 -5.55 -12.45 19.06
N PHE A 410 -4.53 -11.69 19.22
CA PHE A 410 -3.36 -12.09 20.01
C PHE A 410 -3.45 -11.70 21.49
N TRP A 411 -3.63 -10.42 21.82
CA TRP A 411 -3.35 -9.86 23.14
C TRP A 411 -4.25 -10.37 24.26
N PHE A 412 -5.58 -10.30 24.08
CA PHE A 412 -6.52 -10.71 25.13
C PHE A 412 -6.49 -12.21 25.38
N ARG A 413 -6.38 -13.01 24.32
CA ARG A 413 -6.30 -14.46 24.42
C ARG A 413 -4.99 -14.92 25.06
N GLN A 414 -3.90 -14.20 24.84
CA GLN A 414 -2.61 -14.48 25.49
C GLN A 414 -2.67 -14.16 26.98
N GLN A 415 -3.28 -13.04 27.35
CA GLN A 415 -3.32 -12.56 28.74
C GLN A 415 -4.36 -13.30 29.61
N TYR A 416 -5.54 -13.59 29.04
CA TYR A 416 -6.70 -14.05 29.81
C TYR A 416 -7.21 -15.45 29.41
N GLY A 417 -6.56 -16.13 28.48
CA GLY A 417 -6.93 -17.44 27.98
C GLY A 417 -7.72 -17.43 26.69
N LYS A 418 -7.81 -18.60 26.03
CA LYS A 418 -8.26 -18.73 24.64
C LYS A 418 -9.78 -18.78 24.47
N THR A 419 -10.54 -19.05 25.52
CA THR A 419 -12.00 -19.14 25.45
C THR A 419 -12.64 -17.76 25.59
N ASN A 420 -13.72 -17.50 24.86
CA ASN A 420 -14.38 -16.20 24.89
C ASN A 420 -14.87 -15.82 26.31
N ASP A 421 -15.28 -16.81 27.12
CA ASP A 421 -15.73 -16.58 28.49
C ASP A 421 -14.65 -15.97 29.38
N THR A 422 -13.37 -16.15 29.06
CA THR A 422 -12.25 -15.66 29.88
C THR A 422 -11.84 -14.24 29.58
N TRP A 423 -11.90 -13.81 28.33
CA TRP A 423 -11.31 -12.54 27.90
C TRP A 423 -12.33 -11.47 27.43
N VAL A 424 -13.50 -11.88 26.92
CA VAL A 424 -14.45 -10.91 26.33
C VAL A 424 -14.93 -9.89 27.38
N ALA A 425 -15.23 -10.32 28.60
CA ALA A 425 -15.61 -9.38 29.68
C ALA A 425 -14.49 -8.39 30.02
N LYS A 426 -13.21 -8.82 29.94
CA LYS A 426 -12.04 -7.96 30.16
C LYS A 426 -11.87 -6.94 29.04
N PHE A 427 -12.14 -7.33 27.82
CA PHE A 427 -12.18 -6.40 26.68
C PHE A 427 -13.29 -5.36 26.86
N VAL A 428 -14.51 -5.78 27.22
CA VAL A 428 -15.62 -4.86 27.49
C VAL A 428 -15.31 -3.90 28.64
N GLU A 429 -14.61 -4.35 29.68
CA GLU A 429 -14.14 -3.48 30.77
C GLU A 429 -13.16 -2.41 30.26
N LEU A 430 -12.14 -2.83 29.48
CA LEU A 430 -11.15 -1.92 28.91
C LEU A 430 -11.80 -0.89 27.99
N THR A 431 -12.67 -1.31 27.08
CA THR A 431 -13.35 -0.40 26.14
C THR A 431 -14.25 0.60 26.84
N ARG A 432 -14.97 0.17 27.90
CA ARG A 432 -15.81 1.05 28.68
C ARG A 432 -15.01 2.17 29.38
N LYS A 433 -13.88 1.81 30.03
CA LYS A 433 -13.00 2.79 30.68
C LYS A 433 -12.35 3.74 29.68
N ALA A 434 -11.97 3.25 28.51
CA ALA A 434 -11.42 4.07 27.44
C ALA A 434 -12.45 5.08 26.93
N ASP A 435 -13.70 4.66 26.65
CA ASP A 435 -14.76 5.56 26.21
C ASP A 435 -15.10 6.62 27.28
N ASP A 436 -15.25 6.22 28.54
CA ASP A 436 -15.48 7.15 29.65
C ASP A 436 -14.38 8.21 29.73
N ALA A 437 -13.10 7.81 29.56
CA ALA A 437 -11.96 8.71 29.61
C ALA A 437 -11.86 9.64 28.38
N ILE A 438 -12.16 9.15 27.19
CA ILE A 438 -12.25 9.97 25.97
C ILE A 438 -13.34 11.02 26.15
N ARG A 439 -14.54 10.65 26.58
CA ARG A 439 -15.67 11.56 26.75
C ARG A 439 -15.49 12.55 27.89
N ALA A 440 -14.70 12.24 28.90
CA ALA A 440 -14.33 13.18 29.95
C ALA A 440 -13.58 14.41 29.40
N VAL A 441 -12.80 14.24 28.35
CA VAL A 441 -12.03 15.31 27.67
C VAL A 441 -12.71 15.81 26.38
N ARG A 442 -13.49 14.94 25.72
CA ARG A 442 -14.24 15.24 24.50
C ARG A 442 -15.64 14.60 24.55
N PRO A 443 -16.61 15.29 25.16
CA PRO A 443 -17.98 14.76 25.36
C PRO A 443 -18.70 14.38 24.06
N ASP A 444 -18.38 15.04 22.97
CA ASP A 444 -18.94 14.89 21.62
C ASP A 444 -18.20 13.88 20.74
N ALA A 445 -17.16 13.22 21.26
CA ALA A 445 -16.33 12.31 20.47
C ALA A 445 -17.13 11.13 19.89
N ASP A 446 -16.83 10.81 18.65
CA ASP A 446 -17.26 9.58 18.01
C ASP A 446 -16.32 8.43 18.43
N VAL A 447 -16.86 7.48 19.17
CA VAL A 447 -16.13 6.32 19.68
C VAL A 447 -16.71 5.06 19.10
N ALA A 448 -15.86 4.26 18.47
CA ALA A 448 -16.20 2.97 17.88
C ALA A 448 -15.54 1.84 18.65
N VAL A 449 -16.20 0.70 18.65
CA VAL A 449 -15.64 -0.57 19.15
C VAL A 449 -15.65 -1.59 18.01
N THR A 450 -14.55 -2.29 17.84
CA THR A 450 -14.34 -3.23 16.75
C THR A 450 -14.39 -4.69 17.22
N ALA A 451 -15.04 -5.54 16.44
CA ALA A 451 -14.82 -6.98 16.41
C ALA A 451 -14.67 -7.41 14.94
N GLU A 452 -13.89 -8.46 14.73
CA GLU A 452 -13.79 -9.15 13.44
C GLU A 452 -15.19 -9.61 12.96
N ASP A 453 -15.29 -10.10 11.74
CA ASP A 453 -16.51 -10.65 11.10
C ASP A 453 -17.14 -11.84 11.85
N VAL A 454 -16.69 -12.12 13.07
CA VAL A 454 -17.21 -13.17 13.94
C VAL A 454 -18.50 -12.69 14.61
N TRP A 455 -19.60 -12.76 13.89
CA TRP A 455 -20.93 -12.35 14.38
C TRP A 455 -21.31 -12.87 15.77
N PRO A 456 -21.05 -14.15 16.14
CA PRO A 456 -21.34 -14.63 17.49
C PRO A 456 -20.56 -13.86 18.55
N LEU A 457 -19.30 -13.51 18.29
CA LEU A 457 -18.46 -12.78 19.22
C LEU A 457 -18.95 -11.32 19.38
N LEU A 458 -19.26 -10.65 18.28
CA LEU A 458 -19.79 -9.29 18.33
C LEU A 458 -21.14 -9.24 19.05
N LYS A 459 -22.04 -10.21 18.84
CA LYS A 459 -23.28 -10.34 19.60
C LYS A 459 -23.01 -10.52 21.09
N GLN A 460 -22.09 -11.40 21.49
CA GLN A 460 -21.69 -11.57 22.88
C GLN A 460 -21.14 -10.29 23.50
N MET A 461 -20.34 -9.52 22.80
CA MET A 461 -19.85 -8.22 23.26
C MET A 461 -21.01 -7.21 23.46
N LEU A 462 -21.97 -7.20 22.55
CA LEU A 462 -23.17 -6.37 22.66
C LEU A 462 -24.03 -6.76 23.89
N GLU A 463 -24.24 -8.05 24.12
CA GLU A 463 -24.94 -8.59 25.30
C GLU A 463 -24.27 -8.18 26.61
N LEU A 464 -22.94 -8.17 26.64
CA LEU A 464 -22.15 -7.70 27.77
C LEU A 464 -22.13 -6.16 27.90
N GLY A 465 -22.79 -5.44 26.98
CA GLY A 465 -23.01 -4.01 27.07
C GLY A 465 -21.87 -3.16 26.52
N VAL A 466 -21.05 -3.69 25.62
CA VAL A 466 -19.99 -2.91 24.95
C VAL A 466 -20.57 -1.67 24.27
N ALA A 467 -21.72 -1.77 23.62
CA ALA A 467 -22.37 -0.66 22.95
C ALA A 467 -23.17 0.27 23.85
N LYS A 468 -23.23 0.06 25.17
CA LYS A 468 -23.97 0.99 26.07
C LYS A 468 -23.36 2.38 26.10
N ARG A 469 -22.04 2.49 25.89
CA ARG A 469 -21.30 3.75 25.91
C ARG A 469 -20.93 4.20 24.50
N HIS A 470 -20.39 3.32 23.68
CA HIS A 470 -19.98 3.63 22.32
C HIS A 470 -21.15 4.02 21.43
N ASN A 471 -20.97 5.01 20.59
CA ASN A 471 -22.00 5.46 19.65
C ASN A 471 -21.87 4.82 18.26
N ILE A 472 -20.76 4.13 17.99
CA ILE A 472 -20.47 3.46 16.72
C ILE A 472 -20.09 2.00 16.98
N VAL A 473 -20.53 1.11 16.11
CA VAL A 473 -20.09 -0.28 16.02
C VAL A 473 -19.33 -0.46 14.71
N SER A 474 -18.09 -0.92 14.80
CA SER A 474 -17.26 -1.26 13.64
C SER A 474 -17.14 -2.76 13.47
N PHE A 475 -16.90 -3.21 12.23
CA PHE A 475 -16.76 -4.62 11.89
C PHE A 475 -15.95 -4.81 10.61
N HIS A 476 -15.39 -6.02 10.42
CA HIS A 476 -14.52 -6.40 9.31
C HIS A 476 -15.18 -7.52 8.48
N PRO A 477 -16.04 -7.21 7.50
CA PRO A 477 -16.74 -8.21 6.70
C PRO A 477 -15.88 -8.74 5.55
N TYR A 478 -14.78 -9.42 5.88
CA TYR A 478 -13.99 -10.11 4.85
C TYR A 478 -14.74 -11.28 4.25
N CYS A 479 -14.61 -11.47 2.95
CA CYS A 479 -15.28 -12.52 2.19
C CYS A 479 -14.46 -13.82 2.21
N HIS A 480 -14.31 -14.43 3.38
CA HIS A 480 -13.57 -15.69 3.51
C HIS A 480 -14.22 -16.82 2.69
N GLY A 481 -13.43 -17.44 1.80
CA GLY A 481 -13.89 -18.56 0.96
C GLY A 481 -14.94 -18.20 -0.10
N GLN A 482 -15.36 -16.95 -0.18
CA GLN A 482 -16.36 -16.45 -1.12
C GLN A 482 -15.84 -15.15 -1.76
N PRO A 483 -15.61 -15.11 -3.08
CA PRO A 483 -14.93 -13.93 -3.66
C PRO A 483 -15.83 -12.68 -3.76
N ARG A 484 -17.15 -12.82 -3.77
CA ARG A 484 -18.08 -11.72 -4.07
C ARG A 484 -18.66 -11.08 -2.83
N PRO A 485 -18.71 -9.74 -2.75
CA PRO A 485 -19.25 -9.03 -1.58
C PRO A 485 -20.73 -9.34 -1.31
N GLU A 486 -21.52 -9.73 -2.33
CA GLU A 486 -22.93 -10.04 -2.19
C GLU A 486 -23.22 -11.34 -1.43
N ARG A 487 -22.23 -12.20 -1.27
CA ARG A 487 -22.39 -13.50 -0.61
C ARG A 487 -22.11 -13.49 0.89
N GLU A 488 -21.64 -12.35 1.40
CA GLU A 488 -21.30 -12.19 2.82
C GLU A 488 -22.33 -11.36 3.59
N VAL A 489 -21.86 -10.58 4.55
CA VAL A 489 -22.66 -9.77 5.50
C VAL A 489 -23.81 -9.00 4.82
N PHE A 490 -23.58 -8.49 3.62
CA PHE A 490 -24.54 -7.67 2.90
C PHE A 490 -25.73 -8.47 2.35
N CYS A 491 -25.61 -9.78 2.22
CA CYS A 491 -26.66 -10.61 1.61
C CYS A 491 -27.43 -11.52 2.58
N ARG A 492 -26.93 -11.67 3.81
CA ARG A 492 -27.52 -12.61 4.78
C ARG A 492 -28.34 -11.94 5.88
N ASN A 493 -28.81 -10.73 5.67
CA ASN A 493 -29.45 -9.92 6.72
C ASN A 493 -28.57 -9.68 7.95
N GLY A 494 -27.27 -10.01 7.89
CA GLY A 494 -26.35 -9.93 9.01
C GLY A 494 -26.28 -8.53 9.62
N LEU A 495 -26.24 -7.48 8.79
CA LEU A 495 -26.24 -6.11 9.29
C LEU A 495 -27.60 -5.74 9.96
N ALA A 496 -28.73 -6.27 9.49
CA ALA A 496 -30.01 -6.08 10.13
C ALA A 496 -30.06 -6.75 11.51
N GLU A 497 -29.60 -8.00 11.59
CA GLU A 497 -29.48 -8.70 12.88
C GLU A 497 -28.54 -8.00 13.86
N LEU A 498 -27.44 -7.45 13.35
CA LEU A 498 -26.49 -6.69 14.17
C LEU A 498 -27.10 -5.39 14.69
N ARG A 499 -27.87 -4.68 13.86
CA ARG A 499 -28.63 -3.48 14.28
C ARG A 499 -29.65 -3.83 15.35
N GLU A 500 -30.37 -4.92 15.19
CA GLU A 500 -31.34 -5.39 16.17
C GLU A 500 -30.65 -5.73 17.51
N ALA A 501 -29.53 -6.46 17.47
CA ALA A 501 -28.76 -6.78 18.67
C ALA A 501 -28.19 -5.53 19.35
N ALA A 502 -27.65 -4.58 18.59
CA ALA A 502 -27.18 -3.32 19.14
C ALA A 502 -28.31 -2.49 19.77
N ALA A 503 -29.44 -2.38 19.10
CA ALA A 503 -30.62 -1.65 19.61
C ALA A 503 -31.13 -2.26 20.93
N LYS A 504 -31.17 -3.60 21.01
CA LYS A 504 -31.59 -4.32 22.21
C LYS A 504 -30.65 -4.10 23.41
N HIS A 505 -29.35 -4.08 23.17
CA HIS A 505 -28.33 -4.08 24.24
C HIS A 505 -27.64 -2.73 24.48
N GLY A 506 -27.86 -1.72 23.63
CA GLY A 506 -27.19 -0.42 23.76
C GLY A 506 -27.89 0.74 23.07
N GLY A 507 -29.07 0.52 22.48
CA GLY A 507 -29.80 1.54 21.70
C GLY A 507 -29.33 1.60 20.25
N ALA A 508 -29.97 2.49 19.46
CA ALA A 508 -29.61 2.69 18.05
C ALA A 508 -28.16 3.17 17.91
N LYS A 509 -27.40 2.55 17.00
CA LYS A 509 -26.00 2.85 16.74
C LYS A 509 -25.75 3.17 15.27
N ARG A 510 -24.67 3.90 15.03
CA ARG A 510 -24.08 4.02 13.70
C ARG A 510 -23.18 2.83 13.45
N PHE A 511 -22.99 2.47 12.19
CA PHE A 511 -22.19 1.34 11.79
C PHE A 511 -21.15 1.77 10.77
N ILE A 512 -19.93 1.29 10.94
CA ILE A 512 -18.82 1.52 10.03
C ILE A 512 -18.13 0.18 9.70
N ILE A 513 -17.58 0.09 8.51
CA ILE A 513 -16.66 -0.99 8.13
C ILE A 513 -15.25 -0.42 8.22
N THR A 514 -14.43 -0.97 9.10
CA THR A 514 -13.08 -0.45 9.31
C THR A 514 -12.03 -1.27 8.59
N GLU A 515 -12.36 -2.47 8.16
CA GLU A 515 -11.59 -3.26 7.19
C GLU A 515 -12.49 -4.13 6.33
N ALA A 516 -12.19 -4.16 5.04
CA ALA A 516 -12.64 -5.15 4.07
C ALA A 516 -11.77 -5.04 2.81
N GLY A 517 -11.42 -6.15 2.16
CA GLY A 517 -10.54 -6.07 1.01
C GLY A 517 -10.39 -7.37 0.23
N TRP A 518 -9.79 -7.26 -0.93
CA TRP A 518 -9.48 -8.38 -1.83
C TRP A 518 -8.01 -8.28 -2.27
N THR A 519 -7.28 -9.36 -2.02
CA THR A 519 -5.86 -9.46 -2.37
C THR A 519 -5.66 -9.85 -3.83
N THR A 520 -4.70 -9.23 -4.50
CA THR A 520 -4.31 -9.51 -5.90
C THR A 520 -3.05 -10.37 -6.02
N TYR A 521 -2.75 -11.20 -5.00
CA TYR A 521 -1.56 -12.05 -5.01
C TYR A 521 -1.55 -13.04 -6.20
N THR A 522 -0.36 -13.50 -6.62
CA THR A 522 -0.18 -14.35 -7.82
C THR A 522 0.37 -15.74 -7.53
N GLY A 523 0.66 -16.08 -6.28
CA GLY A 523 1.28 -17.34 -5.87
C GLY A 523 0.32 -18.41 -5.37
N LYS A 524 0.90 -19.53 -4.94
CA LYS A 524 0.21 -20.47 -4.03
C LYS A 524 0.31 -19.91 -2.63
N MET A 525 -0.80 -19.87 -1.90
CA MET A 525 -0.82 -19.42 -0.52
C MET A 525 0.18 -20.22 0.32
N LYS A 526 1.12 -19.53 0.96
CA LYS A 526 2.09 -20.18 1.86
C LYS A 526 1.56 -20.42 3.27
N TYR A 527 0.49 -19.73 3.70
CA TYR A 527 0.11 -19.65 5.12
C TYR A 527 -1.36 -19.81 5.45
N LEU A 528 -2.25 -19.99 4.48
CA LEU A 528 -3.67 -20.14 4.76
C LEU A 528 -4.18 -21.53 4.38
N GLU A 529 -3.77 -22.55 5.14
CA GLU A 529 -4.57 -23.77 5.35
C GLU A 529 -5.72 -23.53 6.34
N VAL A 530 -6.08 -22.28 6.62
CA VAL A 530 -7.29 -21.98 7.36
C VAL A 530 -8.44 -22.20 6.41
N ALA A 531 -9.33 -23.14 6.74
CA ALA A 531 -10.57 -23.37 6.04
C ALA A 531 -11.29 -22.01 5.82
N GLY A 532 -11.35 -21.52 4.59
CA GLY A 532 -11.94 -20.24 4.27
C GLY A 532 -10.96 -19.09 3.97
N GLY A 533 -9.67 -19.34 3.74
CA GLY A 533 -8.68 -18.30 3.42
C GLY A 533 -9.12 -17.34 2.31
N TYR A 534 -8.51 -16.16 2.26
CA TYR A 534 -8.82 -15.09 1.30
C TYR A 534 -8.74 -15.61 -0.14
N PRO A 535 -9.82 -15.52 -0.92
CA PRO A 535 -9.79 -15.97 -2.30
C PRO A 535 -8.89 -15.06 -3.12
N LYS A 536 -8.06 -15.66 -3.97
CA LYS A 536 -7.28 -14.93 -4.96
C LYS A 536 -8.21 -14.13 -5.86
N SER A 537 -7.94 -12.84 -6.01
CA SER A 537 -8.63 -11.99 -6.98
C SER A 537 -7.67 -11.45 -8.04
N SER A 538 -8.21 -11.15 -9.23
CA SER A 538 -7.47 -10.40 -10.24
C SER A 538 -7.56 -8.90 -9.96
N TYR A 539 -6.74 -8.09 -10.63
CA TYR A 539 -6.88 -6.64 -10.63
C TYR A 539 -8.28 -6.18 -11.05
N VAL A 540 -8.88 -6.87 -12.02
CA VAL A 540 -10.24 -6.60 -12.49
C VAL A 540 -11.25 -6.87 -11.38
N HIS A 541 -11.18 -8.04 -10.74
CA HIS A 541 -12.07 -8.40 -9.64
C HIS A 541 -11.91 -7.47 -8.44
N GLN A 542 -10.69 -7.11 -8.03
CA GLN A 542 -10.49 -6.18 -6.94
C GLN A 542 -11.19 -4.84 -7.23
N ALA A 543 -11.03 -4.29 -8.44
CA ALA A 543 -11.68 -3.05 -8.84
C ALA A 543 -13.22 -3.15 -8.80
N GLN A 544 -13.78 -4.24 -9.33
CA GLN A 544 -15.22 -4.49 -9.33
C GLN A 544 -15.78 -4.65 -7.92
N TYR A 545 -15.13 -5.49 -7.10
CA TYR A 545 -15.63 -5.86 -5.77
C TYR A 545 -15.57 -4.69 -4.79
N LEU A 546 -14.55 -3.85 -4.87
CA LEU A 546 -14.47 -2.65 -4.02
C LEU A 546 -15.59 -1.66 -4.33
N VAL A 547 -15.88 -1.38 -5.60
CA VAL A 547 -17.01 -0.51 -5.98
C VAL A 547 -18.33 -1.13 -5.53
N ARG A 548 -18.53 -2.43 -5.71
CA ARG A 548 -19.72 -3.17 -5.28
C ARG A 548 -19.88 -3.13 -3.76
N MET A 549 -18.79 -3.33 -3.01
CA MET A 549 -18.75 -3.25 -1.54
C MET A 549 -19.13 -1.86 -1.03
N TYR A 550 -18.49 -0.81 -1.52
CA TYR A 550 -18.79 0.55 -1.09
C TYR A 550 -20.24 0.94 -1.37
N ALA A 551 -20.75 0.61 -2.57
CA ALA A 551 -22.13 0.92 -2.95
C ALA A 551 -23.13 0.21 -2.06
N GLN A 552 -22.92 -1.08 -1.77
CA GLN A 552 -23.80 -1.87 -0.90
C GLN A 552 -23.75 -1.34 0.55
N ALA A 553 -22.56 -1.10 1.08
CA ALA A 553 -22.39 -0.53 2.40
C ALA A 553 -23.17 0.80 2.54
N ARG A 554 -23.03 1.71 1.56
CA ARG A 554 -23.71 2.99 1.55
C ARG A 554 -25.24 2.83 1.49
N GLN A 555 -25.76 1.96 0.62
CA GLN A 555 -27.21 1.70 0.51
C GLN A 555 -27.80 1.09 1.79
N GLN A 556 -27.02 0.34 2.52
CA GLN A 556 -27.44 -0.24 3.80
C GLN A 556 -27.23 0.70 4.99
N GLY A 557 -26.83 1.97 4.76
CA GLY A 557 -26.66 2.97 5.80
C GLY A 557 -25.42 2.72 6.68
N VAL A 558 -24.39 2.06 6.16
CA VAL A 558 -23.04 2.11 6.73
C VAL A 558 -22.49 3.50 6.49
N GLU A 559 -21.97 4.14 7.55
CA GLU A 559 -21.57 5.54 7.47
C GLU A 559 -20.34 5.74 6.59
N TYR A 560 -19.34 4.86 6.74
CA TYR A 560 -18.20 4.75 5.84
C TYR A 560 -17.61 3.33 5.90
N ALA A 561 -16.90 2.99 4.85
CA ALA A 561 -16.17 1.73 4.77
C ALA A 561 -14.70 2.01 4.42
N CYS A 562 -13.77 1.37 5.13
CA CYS A 562 -12.35 1.39 4.82
C CYS A 562 -11.94 0.10 4.14
N GLN A 563 -11.39 0.23 2.95
CA GLN A 563 -10.76 -0.89 2.29
C GLN A 563 -9.39 -1.17 2.95
N TYR A 564 -9.08 -2.42 3.18
CA TYR A 564 -7.75 -2.89 3.55
C TYR A 564 -7.03 -3.37 2.29
N ASP A 565 -5.91 -2.69 1.86
CA ASP A 565 -5.40 -1.47 2.44
C ASP A 565 -5.05 -0.44 1.32
N PHE A 566 -4.41 0.66 1.66
CA PHE A 566 -4.06 1.67 0.67
C PHE A 566 -2.90 1.26 -0.22
N LYS A 567 -1.85 0.68 0.37
CA LYS A 567 -0.61 0.37 -0.33
C LYS A 567 -0.19 -1.07 -0.08
N ASP A 568 0.27 -1.78 -1.10
CA ASP A 568 0.86 -3.10 -0.96
C ASP A 568 1.98 -3.11 0.10
N ASP A 569 1.96 -4.06 1.02
CA ASP A 569 2.90 -4.15 2.14
C ASP A 569 4.31 -4.55 1.72
N GLY A 570 4.47 -5.11 0.53
CA GLY A 570 5.77 -5.51 0.03
C GLY A 570 5.74 -6.05 -1.40
N PRO A 571 6.92 -6.35 -1.96
CA PRO A 571 7.06 -6.74 -3.36
C PRO A 571 6.71 -8.20 -3.65
N ASP A 572 6.59 -9.06 -2.62
CA ASP A 572 6.32 -10.49 -2.83
C ASP A 572 4.86 -10.72 -3.26
N ARG A 573 4.68 -10.85 -4.56
CA ARG A 573 3.38 -11.10 -5.20
C ARG A 573 2.78 -12.47 -4.85
N SER A 574 3.54 -13.35 -4.21
CA SER A 574 3.10 -14.67 -3.76
C SER A 574 2.62 -14.70 -2.30
N TYR A 575 2.81 -13.61 -1.56
CA TYR A 575 2.34 -13.47 -0.18
C TYR A 575 1.06 -12.64 -0.15
N THR A 576 0.03 -13.18 0.45
CA THR A 576 -1.34 -12.62 0.40
C THR A 576 -1.40 -11.19 0.93
N GLU A 577 -0.84 -10.94 2.12
CA GLU A 577 -0.90 -9.65 2.79
C GLU A 577 -0.23 -8.53 1.97
N ASN A 578 0.82 -8.84 1.23
CA ASN A 578 1.52 -7.87 0.40
C ASN A 578 0.71 -7.32 -0.80
N ASN A 579 -0.53 -7.74 -1.01
CA ASN A 579 -1.21 -7.48 -2.28
C ASN A 579 -2.63 -6.91 -2.14
N PHE A 580 -3.00 -6.41 -0.97
CA PHE A 580 -4.31 -5.80 -0.74
C PHE A 580 -4.44 -4.36 -1.24
N GLY A 581 -3.32 -3.67 -1.46
CA GLY A 581 -3.26 -2.24 -1.75
C GLY A 581 -4.13 -1.78 -2.92
N LEU A 582 -4.57 -0.52 -2.87
CA LEU A 582 -5.09 0.23 -4.00
C LEU A 582 -3.97 0.70 -4.91
N VAL A 583 -2.78 0.86 -4.35
CA VAL A 583 -1.54 1.13 -5.07
C VAL A 583 -0.52 0.03 -4.77
N HIS A 584 0.44 -0.13 -5.68
CA HIS A 584 1.59 -0.99 -5.45
C HIS A 584 2.55 -0.41 -4.41
N GLU A 585 3.58 -1.16 -4.02
CA GLU A 585 4.60 -0.72 -3.07
C GLU A 585 5.29 0.60 -3.50
N ASP A 586 5.48 0.79 -4.80
CA ASP A 586 6.05 2.01 -5.40
C ASP A 586 5.05 3.16 -5.60
N TYR A 587 3.84 3.03 -5.04
CA TYR A 587 2.71 3.94 -5.21
C TYR A 587 2.11 4.01 -6.62
N SER A 588 2.52 3.17 -7.56
CA SER A 588 1.84 3.08 -8.86
C SER A 588 0.40 2.56 -8.68
N PRO A 589 -0.59 3.12 -9.40
CA PRO A 589 -2.00 2.83 -9.13
C PRO A 589 -2.40 1.46 -9.65
N LYS A 590 -3.16 0.71 -8.85
CA LYS A 590 -3.89 -0.45 -9.36
C LYS A 590 -5.19 0.00 -10.03
N PRO A 591 -5.82 -0.84 -10.87
CA PRO A 591 -7.14 -0.57 -11.44
C PRO A 591 -8.19 -0.21 -10.39
N SER A 592 -8.10 -0.79 -9.21
CA SER A 592 -8.99 -0.49 -8.08
C SER A 592 -8.92 0.97 -7.62
N LEU A 593 -7.75 1.60 -7.61
CA LEU A 593 -7.65 3.03 -7.28
C LEU A 593 -8.42 3.89 -8.29
N ALA A 594 -8.28 3.62 -9.58
CA ALA A 594 -8.99 4.37 -10.62
C ALA A 594 -10.51 4.17 -10.53
N ALA A 595 -10.96 2.94 -10.24
CA ALA A 595 -12.39 2.63 -10.05
C ALA A 595 -12.96 3.34 -8.81
N VAL A 596 -12.23 3.35 -7.69
CA VAL A 596 -12.62 4.06 -6.46
C VAL A 596 -12.64 5.58 -6.69
N ALA A 597 -11.68 6.11 -7.41
CA ALA A 597 -11.67 7.52 -7.79
C ALA A 597 -12.89 7.90 -8.65
N GLN A 598 -13.29 7.03 -9.60
CA GLN A 598 -14.50 7.24 -10.40
C GLN A 598 -15.76 7.15 -9.54
N LEU A 599 -15.83 6.20 -8.60
CA LEU A 599 -16.93 6.08 -7.65
C LEU A 599 -17.07 7.34 -6.80
N ALA A 600 -15.98 7.80 -6.18
CA ALA A 600 -15.94 9.01 -5.36
C ALA A 600 -16.41 10.25 -6.14
N ARG A 601 -15.96 10.37 -7.39
CA ARG A 601 -16.35 11.45 -8.29
C ARG A 601 -17.85 11.41 -8.64
N THR A 602 -18.36 10.23 -8.97
CA THR A 602 -19.74 10.08 -9.46
C THR A 602 -20.76 10.13 -8.34
N LEU A 603 -20.44 9.54 -7.19
CA LEU A 603 -21.38 9.32 -6.10
C LEU A 603 -20.94 9.95 -4.76
N GLY A 604 -19.85 10.72 -4.71
CA GLY A 604 -19.29 11.20 -3.45
C GLY A 604 -20.25 12.09 -2.64
N ASP A 605 -21.07 12.88 -3.30
CA ASP A 605 -22.09 13.75 -2.72
C ASP A 605 -23.52 13.20 -2.85
N ALA A 606 -23.66 11.94 -3.28
CA ALA A 606 -24.97 11.33 -3.47
C ALA A 606 -25.49 10.66 -2.20
N GLU A 607 -26.79 10.74 -2.02
CA GLU A 607 -27.50 10.04 -0.95
C GLU A 607 -28.15 8.74 -1.47
N PRO A 608 -28.24 7.70 -0.62
CA PRO A 608 -28.94 6.47 -0.99
C PRO A 608 -30.36 6.77 -1.45
N GLY A 609 -30.73 6.25 -2.63
CA GLY A 609 -32.05 6.39 -3.23
C GLY A 609 -32.89 5.11 -3.16
N GLY A 610 -32.27 4.01 -2.71
CA GLY A 610 -32.88 2.70 -2.55
C GLY A 610 -32.37 1.66 -3.51
N ASP A 611 -32.74 0.42 -3.24
CA ASP A 611 -32.47 -0.77 -4.08
C ASP A 611 -33.65 -0.99 -5.03
N CYS A 612 -33.39 -0.87 -6.33
CA CYS A 612 -34.35 -1.12 -7.40
C CYS A 612 -34.26 -2.55 -7.94
N SER A 613 -33.49 -3.45 -7.30
CA SER A 613 -33.34 -4.83 -7.74
C SER A 613 -34.61 -5.63 -7.46
N ILE A 614 -35.23 -6.19 -8.51
CA ILE A 614 -36.38 -7.10 -8.37
C ILE A 614 -35.90 -8.51 -7.98
N GLU A 615 -34.79 -8.96 -8.56
CA GLU A 615 -34.16 -10.25 -8.28
C GLU A 615 -32.74 -10.02 -7.70
N SER A 616 -32.67 -9.63 -6.43
CA SER A 616 -31.41 -9.25 -5.79
C SER A 616 -30.38 -10.40 -5.72
N ALA A 617 -30.79 -11.66 -5.85
CA ALA A 617 -29.86 -12.79 -5.97
C ALA A 617 -29.07 -12.80 -7.30
N LYS A 618 -29.58 -12.16 -8.35
CA LYS A 618 -29.01 -12.16 -9.69
C LYS A 618 -28.29 -10.89 -10.05
N TYR A 619 -28.77 -9.73 -9.57
CA TYR A 619 -28.21 -8.44 -9.90
C TYR A 619 -28.43 -7.42 -8.80
N ARG A 620 -27.70 -6.31 -8.86
CA ARG A 620 -27.95 -5.11 -8.08
C ARG A 620 -28.25 -3.95 -9.01
N PHE A 621 -29.20 -3.13 -8.59
CA PHE A 621 -29.60 -1.91 -9.27
C PHE A 621 -29.91 -0.86 -8.23
N TYR A 622 -28.87 -0.09 -7.83
CA TYR A 622 -28.96 0.89 -6.76
C TYR A 622 -29.16 2.29 -7.30
N ARG A 623 -30.16 2.98 -6.77
CA ARG A 623 -30.38 4.40 -7.02
C ARG A 623 -29.61 5.24 -6.03
N PHE A 624 -28.98 6.30 -6.53
CA PHE A 624 -28.29 7.33 -5.75
C PHE A 624 -28.85 8.68 -6.17
N ARG A 625 -29.33 9.47 -5.20
CA ARG A 625 -29.90 10.79 -5.42
C ARG A 625 -28.81 11.85 -5.33
N ARG A 626 -28.70 12.67 -6.33
CA ARG A 626 -27.82 13.83 -6.39
C ARG A 626 -28.64 15.09 -6.66
N PRO A 627 -28.11 16.28 -6.29
CA PRO A 627 -28.77 17.56 -6.59
C PRO A 627 -29.01 17.81 -8.09
N ASP A 628 -28.12 17.27 -8.93
CA ASP A 628 -28.12 17.45 -10.39
C ASP A 628 -28.73 16.26 -11.17
N GLY A 629 -29.39 15.35 -10.48
CA GLY A 629 -30.07 14.19 -11.06
C GLY A 629 -29.59 12.86 -10.51
N ASP A 630 -30.48 11.87 -10.59
CA ASP A 630 -30.21 10.55 -10.06
C ASP A 630 -29.18 9.79 -10.88
N VAL A 631 -28.32 9.06 -10.20
CA VAL A 631 -27.39 8.10 -10.80
C VAL A 631 -27.76 6.71 -10.30
N TYR A 632 -27.75 5.76 -11.21
CA TYR A 632 -27.93 4.37 -10.87
C TYR A 632 -26.63 3.61 -11.08
N LEU A 633 -26.32 2.71 -10.16
CA LEU A 633 -25.18 1.81 -10.24
C LEU A 633 -25.71 0.38 -10.31
N ALA A 634 -25.37 -0.34 -11.39
CA ALA A 634 -25.93 -1.66 -11.65
C ALA A 634 -24.88 -2.67 -12.12
N TRP A 635 -25.09 -3.94 -11.73
CA TRP A 635 -24.23 -5.07 -12.13
C TRP A 635 -24.93 -6.42 -11.93
N ALA A 636 -24.52 -7.43 -12.69
CA ALA A 636 -24.87 -8.82 -12.39
C ALA A 636 -24.03 -9.35 -11.22
N VAL A 637 -24.65 -10.06 -10.28
CA VAL A 637 -23.92 -10.65 -9.13
C VAL A 637 -22.94 -11.70 -9.64
N GLU A 638 -23.34 -12.51 -10.63
CA GLU A 638 -22.53 -13.55 -11.25
C GLU A 638 -22.87 -13.67 -12.73
N GLY A 639 -21.81 -13.75 -13.56
CA GLY A 639 -21.95 -13.90 -15.01
C GLY A 639 -22.62 -12.71 -15.69
N ALA A 640 -23.66 -12.95 -16.46
CA ALA A 640 -24.43 -11.92 -17.15
C ALA A 640 -25.93 -12.16 -17.02
N CYS A 641 -26.72 -11.09 -17.01
CA CYS A 641 -28.17 -11.16 -16.99
C CYS A 641 -28.81 -9.96 -17.70
N GLU A 642 -30.03 -10.12 -18.14
CA GLU A 642 -30.86 -9.02 -18.64
C GLU A 642 -31.81 -8.55 -17.55
N VAL A 643 -31.84 -7.22 -17.33
CA VAL A 643 -32.66 -6.61 -16.27
C VAL A 643 -33.59 -5.55 -16.82
N GLY A 644 -34.78 -5.43 -16.22
CA GLY A 644 -35.71 -4.34 -16.51
C GLY A 644 -35.13 -3.02 -16.10
N ILE A 645 -35.32 -1.99 -16.89
CA ILE A 645 -34.92 -0.63 -16.57
C ILE A 645 -35.97 -0.02 -15.63
N PRO A 646 -35.58 0.53 -14.46
CA PRO A 646 -36.52 1.26 -13.60
C PRO A 646 -37.23 2.36 -14.37
N ALA A 647 -38.55 2.52 -14.12
CA ALA A 647 -39.39 3.47 -14.86
C ALA A 647 -38.91 4.90 -14.70
N GLU A 648 -38.34 5.21 -13.55
CA GLU A 648 -37.77 6.53 -13.20
C GLU A 648 -36.56 6.93 -14.06
N LEU A 649 -35.84 5.95 -14.60
CA LEU A 649 -34.72 6.19 -15.50
C LEU A 649 -35.18 6.66 -16.88
N GLY A 650 -36.45 6.42 -17.23
CA GLY A 650 -36.99 6.82 -18.52
C GLY A 650 -36.32 6.12 -19.72
N ARG A 651 -36.36 6.79 -20.89
CA ARG A 651 -35.76 6.26 -22.12
C ARG A 651 -34.43 6.94 -22.51
N GLY A 652 -34.09 8.02 -21.81
CA GLY A 652 -32.89 8.83 -22.12
C GLY A 652 -31.88 8.74 -20.96
N PHE A 653 -30.92 7.84 -21.06
CA PHE A 653 -29.81 7.74 -20.11
C PHE A 653 -28.51 7.39 -20.83
N GLU A 654 -27.42 7.84 -20.27
CA GLU A 654 -26.07 7.43 -20.68
C GLU A 654 -25.54 6.35 -19.73
N VAL A 655 -24.72 5.45 -20.28
CA VAL A 655 -24.08 4.39 -19.51
C VAL A 655 -22.58 4.58 -19.55
N CYS A 656 -21.97 4.54 -18.40
CA CYS A 656 -20.51 4.57 -18.27
C CYS A 656 -20.01 3.30 -17.58
N ASP A 657 -18.82 2.86 -17.99
CA ASP A 657 -18.14 1.75 -17.34
C ASP A 657 -17.60 2.13 -15.96
N LEU A 658 -16.98 1.15 -15.28
CA LEU A 658 -16.37 1.28 -13.96
C LEU A 658 -15.31 2.41 -13.87
N MET A 659 -14.65 2.72 -14.98
CA MET A 659 -13.59 3.74 -15.08
C MET A 659 -14.14 5.11 -15.54
N GLY A 660 -15.42 5.16 -15.92
CA GLY A 660 -16.07 6.36 -16.36
C GLY A 660 -16.09 6.57 -17.87
N ASN A 661 -15.72 5.58 -18.66
CA ASN A 661 -15.82 5.67 -20.12
C ASN A 661 -17.25 5.43 -20.58
N PRO A 662 -17.76 6.16 -21.59
CA PRO A 662 -19.04 5.85 -22.20
C PRO A 662 -19.03 4.44 -22.79
N VAL A 663 -20.07 3.68 -22.49
CA VAL A 663 -20.25 2.34 -23.07
C VAL A 663 -21.60 2.23 -23.75
N HIS A 664 -21.62 1.67 -24.93
CA HIS A 664 -22.87 1.44 -25.63
C HIS A 664 -23.53 0.18 -25.05
N ARG A 665 -24.59 0.39 -24.28
CA ARG A 665 -25.46 -0.70 -23.80
C ARG A 665 -26.87 -0.47 -24.35
N PRO A 666 -27.19 -1.09 -25.48
CA PRO A 666 -28.49 -0.86 -26.11
C PRO A 666 -29.61 -1.36 -25.20
N VAL A 667 -30.66 -0.56 -25.12
CA VAL A 667 -31.93 -1.05 -24.56
C VAL A 667 -32.51 -2.07 -25.54
N LEU A 668 -32.73 -3.29 -25.06
CA LEU A 668 -33.29 -4.37 -25.85
C LEU A 668 -34.76 -4.08 -26.19
N LYS A 669 -35.31 -4.74 -27.23
CA LYS A 669 -36.69 -4.54 -27.68
C LYS A 669 -37.74 -4.75 -26.59
N ASN A 670 -37.40 -5.54 -25.56
CA ASN A 670 -38.27 -5.82 -24.39
C ASN A 670 -38.13 -4.78 -23.25
N GLY A 671 -37.44 -3.65 -23.46
CA GLY A 671 -37.19 -2.64 -22.43
C GLY A 671 -36.19 -3.07 -21.37
N ARG A 672 -35.30 -4.00 -21.67
CA ARG A 672 -34.30 -4.55 -20.77
C ARG A 672 -32.90 -4.06 -21.17
N ILE A 673 -31.96 -4.10 -20.22
CA ILE A 673 -30.53 -3.86 -20.44
C ILE A 673 -29.70 -5.08 -20.01
N ALA A 674 -28.66 -5.41 -20.76
CA ALA A 674 -27.74 -6.47 -20.40
C ALA A 674 -26.71 -5.94 -19.37
N LEU A 675 -26.54 -6.66 -18.27
CA LEU A 675 -25.53 -6.42 -17.26
C LEU A 675 -24.56 -7.60 -17.18
N ASP A 676 -23.32 -7.32 -16.88
CA ASP A 676 -22.30 -8.29 -16.49
C ASP A 676 -21.80 -7.99 -15.06
N GLU A 677 -20.81 -8.72 -14.57
CA GLU A 677 -20.27 -8.55 -13.21
C GLU A 677 -19.59 -7.18 -12.99
N CYS A 678 -19.28 -6.45 -14.07
CA CYS A 678 -18.66 -5.13 -13.96
C CYS A 678 -19.73 -4.06 -13.72
N PRO A 679 -19.64 -3.32 -12.60
CA PRO A 679 -20.56 -2.22 -12.34
C PRO A 679 -20.57 -1.18 -13.47
N VAL A 680 -21.76 -0.70 -13.80
CA VAL A 680 -21.97 0.40 -14.74
C VAL A 680 -22.77 1.50 -14.07
N TYR A 681 -22.43 2.74 -14.40
CA TYR A 681 -23.19 3.92 -13.99
C TYR A 681 -24.21 4.26 -15.09
N LEU A 682 -25.46 4.46 -14.69
CA LEU A 682 -26.52 4.92 -15.57
C LEU A 682 -27.00 6.27 -15.06
N GLN A 683 -26.98 7.26 -15.91
CA GLN A 683 -27.39 8.63 -15.56
C GLN A 683 -28.45 9.12 -16.51
N VAL A 684 -29.52 9.69 -15.95
CA VAL A 684 -30.59 10.30 -16.75
C VAL A 684 -30.04 11.54 -17.45
N VAL A 685 -30.28 11.63 -18.75
CA VAL A 685 -29.90 12.77 -19.59
C VAL A 685 -31.18 13.58 -19.87
N ASP A 686 -31.58 14.43 -18.94
CA ASP A 686 -32.51 15.50 -19.30
C ASP A 686 -31.73 16.67 -19.90
N GLY A 687 -32.26 17.29 -20.96
CA GLY A 687 -31.58 18.34 -21.72
C GLY A 687 -31.14 19.60 -20.97
N ALA A 688 -31.14 19.57 -19.65
CA ALA A 688 -30.81 20.64 -18.73
C ALA A 688 -29.46 20.44 -17.98
N PHE A 689 -28.67 19.40 -18.26
CA PHE A 689 -27.38 19.20 -17.59
C PHE A 689 -26.34 20.23 -18.04
N ALA A 690 -26.21 21.30 -17.25
CA ALA A 690 -25.28 22.39 -17.53
C ALA A 690 -23.82 22.08 -17.18
N ASP A 691 -23.52 21.04 -16.39
CA ASP A 691 -22.15 20.70 -15.99
C ASP A 691 -21.72 19.31 -16.48
N ARG A 692 -21.39 19.23 -17.76
CA ARG A 692 -20.80 18.05 -18.39
C ARG A 692 -19.38 17.73 -17.89
N SER A 693 -18.78 18.58 -17.07
CA SER A 693 -17.43 18.31 -16.51
C SER A 693 -17.44 17.21 -15.47
N ARG A 694 -18.60 16.87 -14.90
CA ARG A 694 -18.78 15.72 -14.01
C ARG A 694 -19.14 14.43 -14.75
N LEU A 695 -19.58 14.55 -15.97
CA LEU A 695 -19.78 13.48 -16.93
C LEU A 695 -18.68 13.58 -17.98
N ILE A 696 -18.25 12.49 -18.44
CA ILE A 696 -17.22 12.29 -19.44
C ILE A 696 -17.46 13.19 -20.65
N LEU A 697 -16.40 13.76 -21.17
CA LEU A 697 -16.38 14.42 -22.46
C LEU A 697 -16.89 13.42 -23.52
N PRO A 698 -17.92 13.76 -24.30
CA PRO A 698 -18.37 12.86 -25.34
C PRO A 698 -17.25 12.69 -26.39
N VAL A 699 -16.72 11.49 -26.45
CA VAL A 699 -15.96 11.06 -27.63
C VAL A 699 -16.97 10.95 -28.75
N ARG A 700 -16.95 11.87 -29.71
CA ARG A 700 -17.75 11.72 -30.92
C ARG A 700 -17.32 10.42 -31.61
N PRO A 701 -18.27 9.53 -31.99
CA PRO A 701 -17.93 8.45 -32.87
C PRO A 701 -17.29 9.05 -34.14
N ARG A 702 -16.16 8.57 -34.56
CA ARG A 702 -15.67 8.81 -35.91
C ARG A 702 -16.49 7.92 -36.83
N ASP A 703 -17.19 8.53 -37.75
CA ASP A 703 -17.79 7.88 -38.91
C ASP A 703 -16.76 7.03 -39.68
#